data_47bd0f0cd2dff62fd0d80268b0fe4106
#
_entry.id   47bd0f0cd2dff62fd0d80268b0fe4106
#
_cell.length_a   1.000
_cell.length_b   1.000
_cell.length_c   1.000
_cell.angle_alpha   90.00
_cell.angle_beta   90.00
_cell.angle_gamma   90.00
#
_symmetry.space_group_name_H-M   'P 1'
#
loop_
_entity.id
_entity.type
_entity.pdbx_description
1 polymer ?
#
loop_
_entity_poly.entity_id
_entity_poly.type
_entity_poly.pdbx_seq_one_letter_code
_entity_poly.pdbx_strand_id
1 'polypeptide(L)'
;MSSKQGNIGVTSENIFPIIKKFLYSDHEIFLRELVSNAVDATQKLKTLSSVGEFKGELGDLTVQVKFDDKTITISDRGIGMTAEEIDKYINQIAFSGAEEFVEQYKNDAASIIGHFGLGFYSSFMVSKKVEIVTKSYKEGAVPMKWSCDGTPEYSLEETTKEDRGTDIILYIDDENKDFLNKDKINGLLTKYCRFLPVPIAFGKKQEWKDGKYVDTDEDNVINDTKPAWVRKPADMTDEDYKKFYRDLYPMTDEPLFWIHLNVDYPFNLTGILYFPRIKSNIDLHRNKIQLYCNQVFVTDSVEGIVPEFLTLLHGVLDSPDIPLNVSRSYLQSDQNVKKISNHITKKVADRLEEIFKNDRPQFEEKWDSLKLFIQYGMLTDEKFYDRAVKFALFKDVEGKYFTFEEYKNLIKDNQTDKEGNLIYLYTTNKDEQYSYIQAAKDKGYSVLEMDGQLDVHLIGQLEQKFEKSRFVRVDSDTIDNLIRKEDSNKVTLSEEQKMAMQEVFKSQMPKLNKTEFYVTFEALGENANPVMLTQSEYMRRMREMSAMQPGMSFYGEMPDSFNFVLNTDHPLIKKVLTEEEQACDEKLKPILSDIKGWEARQADLREAQSKKKEDEITAQEKEDMTNTNHKLDELREQRNQVLAEYAGTNKTVSQLIDLALLGNGMLKGEALSQFIKRSVELIG
;
A
#
# COMPACT_ATOMS: atom_id res chain seq x y z
N MET A 1 0.04 13.51 60.98
CA MET A 1 0.16 14.13 59.65
C MET A 1 -1.22 14.66 59.27
N SER A 2 -1.37 15.99 59.15
CA SER A 2 -2.63 16.60 58.75
C SER A 2 -2.74 16.50 57.23
N SER A 3 -3.68 15.72 56.71
CA SER A 3 -4.01 15.73 55.26
C SER A 3 -4.82 17.00 54.97
N LYS A 4 -4.35 17.82 54.05
CA LYS A 4 -5.08 18.98 53.53
C LYS A 4 -5.78 18.53 52.25
N GLN A 5 -7.10 18.48 52.25
CA GLN A 5 -7.91 18.33 51.04
C GLN A 5 -8.30 19.73 50.54
N GLY A 6 -8.23 19.93 49.22
CA GLY A 6 -8.63 21.16 48.57
C GLY A 6 -8.97 20.90 47.13
N ASN A 7 -9.72 21.78 46.49
CA ASN A 7 -10.08 21.70 45.06
C ASN A 7 -8.99 22.37 44.22
N ILE A 8 -8.69 21.76 43.05
CA ILE A 8 -7.84 22.38 42.05
C ILE A 8 -8.70 23.47 41.38
N GLY A 9 -8.28 24.73 41.49
CA GLY A 9 -8.97 25.86 40.86
C GLY A 9 -8.29 26.27 39.58
N VAL A 10 -9.07 26.72 38.62
CA VAL A 10 -8.60 27.30 37.34
C VAL A 10 -9.12 28.73 37.25
N THR A 11 -8.23 29.70 36.97
CA THR A 11 -8.61 31.08 36.76
C THR A 11 -8.74 31.38 35.25
N SER A 12 -9.75 32.14 34.86
CA SER A 12 -10.00 32.53 33.47
C SER A 12 -8.83 33.29 32.83
N GLU A 13 -8.08 34.07 33.60
CA GLU A 13 -6.88 34.78 33.18
C GLU A 13 -5.79 33.87 32.62
N ASN A 14 -5.68 32.66 33.15
CA ASN A 14 -4.67 31.68 32.72
C ASN A 14 -5.16 30.78 31.57
N ILE A 15 -6.46 30.56 31.43
CA ILE A 15 -7.05 29.67 30.43
C ILE A 15 -7.12 30.32 29.06
N PHE A 16 -7.52 31.59 28.93
CA PHE A 16 -7.66 32.26 27.63
C PHE A 16 -6.38 32.23 26.77
N PRO A 17 -5.18 32.54 27.31
CA PRO A 17 -3.94 32.41 26.55
C PRO A 17 -3.63 30.97 26.12
N ILE A 18 -4.02 29.98 26.93
CA ILE A 18 -3.85 28.55 26.60
C ILE A 18 -4.77 28.15 25.45
N ILE A 19 -6.05 28.54 25.53
CA ILE A 19 -7.01 28.29 24.45
C ILE A 19 -6.54 28.93 23.14
N LYS A 20 -6.13 30.20 23.18
CA LYS A 20 -5.67 30.95 22.02
C LYS A 20 -4.42 30.34 21.35
N LYS A 21 -3.49 29.78 22.12
CA LYS A 21 -2.20 29.28 21.62
C LYS A 21 -2.11 27.78 21.40
N PHE A 22 -2.86 26.98 22.15
CA PHE A 22 -2.59 25.55 22.28
C PHE A 22 -3.81 24.63 22.06
N LEU A 23 -5.04 25.17 22.08
CA LEU A 23 -6.23 24.34 21.96
C LEU A 23 -6.38 23.80 20.53
N TYR A 24 -6.02 24.60 19.55
CA TYR A 24 -6.09 24.26 18.13
C TYR A 24 -4.76 24.53 17.45
N SER A 25 -4.28 23.58 16.70
CA SER A 25 -3.04 23.67 15.92
C SER A 25 -3.18 24.51 14.65
N ASP A 26 -4.43 24.71 14.19
CA ASP A 26 -4.74 25.41 12.95
C ASP A 26 -5.84 26.46 13.18
N HIS A 27 -5.57 27.72 12.82
CA HIS A 27 -6.52 28.82 12.95
C HIS A 27 -7.74 28.66 12.06
N GLU A 28 -7.64 27.96 10.94
CA GLU A 28 -8.74 27.74 9.99
C GLU A 28 -9.96 27.05 10.63
N ILE A 29 -9.76 26.35 11.72
CA ILE A 29 -10.80 25.59 12.45
C ILE A 29 -11.90 26.48 13.01
N PHE A 30 -11.64 27.79 13.27
CA PHE A 30 -12.64 28.70 13.84
C PHE A 30 -13.95 28.70 13.02
N LEU A 31 -13.84 28.71 11.69
CA LEU A 31 -15.03 28.76 10.82
C LEU A 31 -15.83 27.46 10.89
N ARG A 32 -15.16 26.32 10.93
CA ARG A 32 -15.80 25.01 11.12
C ARG A 32 -16.59 24.96 12.43
N GLU A 33 -15.97 25.35 13.55
CA GLU A 33 -16.59 25.29 14.87
C GLU A 33 -17.82 26.21 14.97
N LEU A 34 -17.71 27.46 14.48
CA LEU A 34 -18.80 28.41 14.57
C LEU A 34 -19.98 28.03 13.64
N VAL A 35 -19.71 27.57 12.42
CA VAL A 35 -20.75 27.08 11.51
C VAL A 35 -21.41 25.80 12.07
N SER A 36 -20.62 24.91 12.68
CA SER A 36 -21.16 23.72 13.35
C SER A 36 -22.09 24.08 14.50
N ASN A 37 -21.76 25.09 15.31
CA ASN A 37 -22.63 25.57 16.38
C ASN A 37 -23.95 26.17 15.85
N ALA A 38 -23.90 26.89 14.72
CA ALA A 38 -25.10 27.42 14.06
C ALA A 38 -26.00 26.30 13.50
N VAL A 39 -25.39 25.23 12.96
CA VAL A 39 -26.08 24.01 12.52
C VAL A 39 -26.72 23.31 13.70
N ASP A 40 -26.02 23.15 14.82
CA ASP A 40 -26.56 22.54 16.03
C ASP A 40 -27.72 23.31 16.62
N ALA A 41 -27.65 24.65 16.70
CA ALA A 41 -28.73 25.49 17.13
C ALA A 41 -29.98 25.32 16.24
N THR A 42 -29.79 25.16 14.95
CA THR A 42 -30.85 24.90 13.98
C THR A 42 -31.44 23.50 14.10
N GLN A 43 -30.60 22.48 14.29
CA GLN A 43 -31.04 21.10 14.50
C GLN A 43 -31.82 20.94 15.81
N LYS A 44 -31.38 21.59 16.89
CA LYS A 44 -32.12 21.64 18.17
C LYS A 44 -33.53 22.22 17.97
N LEU A 45 -33.67 23.29 17.20
CA LEU A 45 -34.97 23.86 16.89
C LEU A 45 -35.86 22.91 16.09
N LYS A 46 -35.34 22.19 15.11
CA LYS A 46 -36.04 21.18 14.34
C LYS A 46 -36.53 20.05 15.25
N THR A 47 -35.69 19.60 16.18
CA THR A 47 -36.08 18.58 17.18
C THR A 47 -37.21 19.05 18.07
N LEU A 48 -37.11 20.28 18.64
CA LEU A 48 -38.16 20.86 19.45
C LEU A 48 -39.48 21.00 18.68
N SER A 49 -39.40 21.33 17.39
CA SER A 49 -40.60 21.36 16.52
C SER A 49 -41.20 19.96 16.29
N SER A 50 -40.34 18.95 16.08
CA SER A 50 -40.84 17.57 15.85
C SER A 50 -41.51 16.95 17.07
N VAL A 51 -41.02 17.26 18.28
CA VAL A 51 -41.65 16.80 19.55
C VAL A 51 -42.77 17.71 20.02
N GLY A 52 -43.08 18.80 19.31
CA GLY A 52 -44.19 19.70 19.60
C GLY A 52 -43.93 20.75 20.68
N GLU A 53 -42.70 20.91 21.13
CA GLU A 53 -42.30 21.94 22.12
C GLU A 53 -42.12 23.33 21.47
N PHE A 54 -41.79 23.38 20.17
CA PHE A 54 -41.85 24.61 19.39
C PHE A 54 -43.02 24.58 18.43
N LYS A 55 -43.95 25.54 18.59
CA LYS A 55 -45.19 25.60 17.81
C LYS A 55 -45.18 26.72 16.76
N GLY A 56 -44.11 27.51 16.68
CA GLY A 56 -43.94 28.54 15.68
C GLY A 56 -43.58 27.98 14.31
N GLU A 57 -43.64 28.83 13.30
CA GLU A 57 -43.12 28.49 11.95
C GLU A 57 -41.61 28.40 11.96
N LEU A 58 -41.06 27.33 11.36
CA LEU A 58 -39.64 27.17 11.21
C LEU A 58 -39.01 28.22 10.25
N GLY A 59 -39.73 28.58 9.18
CA GLY A 59 -39.28 29.51 8.15
C GLY A 59 -38.00 29.03 7.46
N ASP A 60 -37.26 30.00 6.93
CA ASP A 60 -35.95 29.69 6.34
C ASP A 60 -34.90 29.51 7.44
N LEU A 61 -34.30 28.33 7.47
CA LEU A 61 -33.28 27.87 8.44
C LEU A 61 -31.84 27.92 7.86
N THR A 62 -31.66 28.55 6.72
CA THR A 62 -30.34 28.66 6.08
C THR A 62 -29.37 29.47 6.95
N VAL A 63 -28.23 28.83 7.30
CA VAL A 63 -27.13 29.53 7.96
C VAL A 63 -26.46 30.45 6.97
N GLN A 64 -26.31 31.74 7.33
CA GLN A 64 -25.69 32.75 6.48
C GLN A 64 -24.27 33.03 6.95
N VAL A 65 -23.29 32.97 6.04
CA VAL A 65 -21.93 33.45 6.27
C VAL A 65 -21.69 34.69 5.42
N LYS A 66 -21.30 35.77 6.06
CA LYS A 66 -21.03 37.07 5.42
C LYS A 66 -19.69 37.62 5.88
N PHE A 67 -19.08 38.45 5.08
CA PHE A 67 -17.87 39.18 5.47
C PHE A 67 -17.85 40.56 4.84
N ASP A 68 -17.11 41.46 5.47
CA ASP A 68 -16.75 42.76 4.96
C ASP A 68 -15.25 43.04 5.18
N ASP A 69 -14.78 44.24 5.04
CA ASP A 69 -13.37 44.61 5.15
C ASP A 69 -12.79 44.41 6.58
N LYS A 70 -13.60 44.13 7.58
CA LYS A 70 -13.20 44.07 9.00
C LYS A 70 -13.78 42.90 9.74
N THR A 71 -14.92 42.36 9.28
CA THR A 71 -15.69 41.36 10.04
C THR A 71 -16.06 40.15 9.21
N ILE A 72 -16.20 39.01 9.91
CA ILE A 72 -16.89 37.81 9.43
C ILE A 72 -18.11 37.62 10.34
N THR A 73 -19.28 37.43 9.75
CA THR A 73 -20.54 37.22 10.47
C THR A 73 -21.12 35.83 10.12
N ILE A 74 -21.44 35.02 11.12
CA ILE A 74 -22.17 33.77 10.99
C ILE A 74 -23.53 33.94 11.65
N SER A 75 -24.61 33.76 10.89
CA SER A 75 -25.99 33.98 11.34
C SER A 75 -26.82 32.68 11.20
N ASP A 76 -27.49 32.27 12.27
CA ASP A 76 -28.49 31.20 12.28
C ASP A 76 -29.87 31.71 12.71
N ARG A 77 -30.88 30.93 12.41
CA ARG A 77 -32.25 31.09 12.90
C ARG A 77 -32.71 29.92 13.77
N GLY A 78 -31.75 29.36 14.52
CA GLY A 78 -31.97 28.25 15.45
C GLY A 78 -32.66 28.67 16.76
N ILE A 79 -32.33 27.99 17.84
CA ILE A 79 -32.93 28.21 19.15
C ILE A 79 -32.63 29.57 19.79
N GLY A 80 -31.52 30.23 19.41
CA GLY A 80 -31.04 31.43 20.09
C GLY A 80 -30.73 31.19 21.57
N MET A 81 -30.49 32.27 22.33
CA MET A 81 -30.16 32.23 23.76
C MET A 81 -30.85 33.35 24.55
N THR A 82 -31.24 33.06 25.82
CA THR A 82 -31.60 34.05 26.82
C THR A 82 -30.34 34.60 27.52
N ALA A 83 -30.46 35.63 28.36
CA ALA A 83 -29.35 36.11 29.17
C ALA A 83 -28.75 35.03 30.07
N GLU A 84 -29.61 34.24 30.72
CA GLU A 84 -29.19 33.14 31.59
C GLU A 84 -28.49 32.00 30.82
N GLU A 85 -28.94 31.77 29.58
CA GLU A 85 -28.30 30.75 28.68
C GLU A 85 -26.93 31.23 28.19
N ILE A 86 -26.75 32.55 27.96
CA ILE A 86 -25.45 33.17 27.65
C ILE A 86 -24.50 32.97 28.85
N ASP A 87 -24.95 33.27 30.06
CA ASP A 87 -24.15 33.10 31.26
C ASP A 87 -23.75 31.63 31.48
N LYS A 88 -24.63 30.68 31.13
CA LYS A 88 -24.39 29.24 31.29
C LYS A 88 -23.49 28.65 30.19
N TYR A 89 -23.71 29.00 28.91
CA TYR A 89 -23.10 28.31 27.78
C TYR A 89 -21.97 29.12 27.09
N ILE A 90 -21.92 30.43 27.29
CA ILE A 90 -20.87 31.28 26.70
C ILE A 90 -19.88 31.73 27.78
N ASN A 91 -20.32 32.07 28.99
CA ASN A 91 -19.45 32.58 30.04
C ASN A 91 -18.81 31.48 30.90
N GLN A 92 -19.23 30.20 30.72
CA GLN A 92 -18.59 29.05 31.38
C GLN A 92 -17.83 28.21 30.37
N ILE A 93 -16.51 28.24 30.49
CA ILE A 93 -15.58 27.49 29.60
C ILE A 93 -15.75 25.99 29.82
N ALA A 94 -15.75 25.21 28.73
CA ALA A 94 -15.94 23.75 28.74
C ALA A 94 -17.30 23.26 29.26
N PHE A 95 -18.31 24.11 29.20
CA PHE A 95 -19.70 23.72 29.50
C PHE A 95 -20.48 23.60 28.19
N SER A 96 -21.03 22.39 27.91
CA SER A 96 -21.75 22.10 26.68
C SER A 96 -23.23 21.88 26.93
N GLY A 97 -24.08 22.73 26.37
CA GLY A 97 -25.53 22.49 26.31
C GLY A 97 -25.96 21.42 25.29
N ALA A 98 -25.02 20.80 24.60
CA ALA A 98 -25.29 19.72 23.66
C ALA A 98 -25.57 18.39 24.38
N GLU A 99 -24.75 18.07 25.42
CA GLU A 99 -24.93 16.85 26.21
C GLU A 99 -26.29 16.86 26.94
N GLU A 100 -26.63 17.96 27.59
CA GLU A 100 -27.95 18.10 28.25
C GLU A 100 -29.10 17.90 27.27
N PHE A 101 -28.99 18.47 26.07
CA PHE A 101 -30.00 18.33 25.04
C PHE A 101 -30.14 16.90 24.53
N VAL A 102 -28.99 16.24 24.25
CA VAL A 102 -28.98 14.84 23.80
C VAL A 102 -29.53 13.90 24.89
N GLU A 103 -29.23 14.15 26.16
CA GLU A 103 -29.80 13.35 27.27
C GLU A 103 -31.29 13.50 27.38
N GLN A 104 -31.80 14.71 27.21
CA GLN A 104 -33.24 15.01 27.30
C GLN A 104 -34.06 14.43 26.14
N TYR A 105 -33.49 14.42 24.91
CA TYR A 105 -34.17 14.03 23.67
C TYR A 105 -33.57 12.80 22.99
N LYS A 106 -33.09 11.80 23.77
CA LYS A 106 -32.31 10.63 23.30
C LYS A 106 -32.85 9.92 22.08
N ASN A 107 -34.18 9.86 21.92
CA ASN A 107 -34.82 9.14 20.81
C ASN A 107 -35.13 10.01 19.60
N ASP A 108 -35.11 11.33 19.73
CA ASP A 108 -35.58 12.29 18.74
C ASP A 108 -34.51 13.35 18.42
N ALA A 109 -33.39 13.36 19.17
CA ALA A 109 -32.30 14.29 18.92
C ALA A 109 -31.62 13.95 17.59
N ALA A 110 -31.71 14.86 16.64
CA ALA A 110 -30.85 14.85 15.46
C ALA A 110 -29.38 14.83 15.91
N SER A 111 -28.50 14.28 15.08
CA SER A 111 -27.09 14.23 15.36
C SER A 111 -26.54 15.62 15.69
N ILE A 112 -26.20 15.85 16.96
CA ILE A 112 -25.59 17.09 17.44
C ILE A 112 -24.07 16.97 17.27
N ILE A 113 -23.45 18.04 16.77
CA ILE A 113 -22.03 18.05 16.39
C ILE A 113 -21.14 18.43 17.58
N GLY A 114 -21.55 19.45 18.36
CA GLY A 114 -20.77 20.00 19.46
C GLY A 114 -20.83 19.16 20.74
N HIS A 115 -19.69 18.82 21.34
CA HIS A 115 -19.63 18.04 22.59
C HIS A 115 -18.80 18.72 23.70
N PHE A 116 -17.77 19.51 23.37
CA PHE A 116 -16.76 19.93 24.34
C PHE A 116 -16.98 21.31 24.97
N GLY A 117 -17.92 22.11 24.48
CA GLY A 117 -18.15 23.47 24.98
C GLY A 117 -16.97 24.44 24.79
N LEU A 118 -16.07 24.13 23.85
CA LEU A 118 -14.86 24.90 23.61
C LEU A 118 -14.81 25.52 22.19
N GLY A 119 -15.64 25.02 21.26
CA GLY A 119 -15.62 25.43 19.86
C GLY A 119 -15.83 26.94 19.63
N PHE A 120 -16.70 27.56 20.42
CA PHE A 120 -16.94 29.02 20.35
C PHE A 120 -15.66 29.83 20.58
N TYR A 121 -14.81 29.41 21.53
CA TYR A 121 -13.60 30.14 21.89
C TYR A 121 -12.52 30.14 20.80
N SER A 122 -12.64 29.29 19.78
CA SER A 122 -11.77 29.34 18.60
C SER A 122 -11.88 30.69 17.85
N SER A 123 -13.00 31.40 18.03
CA SER A 123 -13.22 32.75 17.49
C SER A 123 -12.13 33.74 17.90
N PHE A 124 -11.59 33.61 19.11
CA PHE A 124 -10.54 34.51 19.62
C PHE A 124 -9.14 34.19 19.08
N MET A 125 -8.98 33.14 18.31
CA MET A 125 -7.72 32.84 17.61
C MET A 125 -7.49 33.77 16.41
N VAL A 126 -8.57 34.32 15.84
CA VAL A 126 -8.53 35.10 14.59
C VAL A 126 -9.10 36.49 14.76
N SER A 127 -9.68 36.79 15.93
CA SER A 127 -10.38 38.09 16.13
C SER A 127 -9.90 38.81 17.38
N LYS A 128 -9.86 40.13 17.30
CA LYS A 128 -9.58 41.03 18.44
C LYS A 128 -10.82 41.37 19.26
N LYS A 129 -12.00 41.05 18.75
CA LYS A 129 -13.28 41.25 19.44
C LYS A 129 -14.32 40.32 18.81
N VAL A 130 -15.20 39.78 19.64
CA VAL A 130 -16.35 38.96 19.25
C VAL A 130 -17.62 39.60 19.81
N GLU A 131 -18.65 39.71 18.99
CA GLU A 131 -19.99 40.07 19.42
C GLU A 131 -20.98 38.94 19.10
N ILE A 132 -21.92 38.72 20.00
CA ILE A 132 -23.07 37.82 19.82
C ILE A 132 -24.33 38.62 19.96
N VAL A 133 -25.17 38.63 18.92
CA VAL A 133 -26.52 39.18 18.96
C VAL A 133 -27.52 38.07 18.84
N THR A 134 -28.29 37.80 19.89
CA THR A 134 -29.12 36.58 19.96
C THR A 134 -30.50 36.88 20.53
N LYS A 135 -31.50 36.09 20.05
CA LYS A 135 -32.86 36.09 20.58
C LYS A 135 -33.35 34.62 20.68
N SER A 136 -33.72 34.21 21.88
CA SER A 136 -34.25 32.87 22.11
C SER A 136 -35.57 32.64 21.39
N TYR A 137 -35.87 31.35 21.04
CA TYR A 137 -37.16 30.91 20.52
C TYR A 137 -38.27 30.98 21.53
N LYS A 138 -37.95 31.11 22.82
CA LYS A 138 -38.90 31.15 23.91
C LYS A 138 -39.77 32.39 23.80
N GLU A 139 -41.08 32.23 24.08
CA GLU A 139 -42.03 33.31 24.02
C GLU A 139 -41.68 34.44 25.04
N GLY A 140 -41.68 35.70 24.58
CA GLY A 140 -41.32 36.84 25.42
C GLY A 140 -39.80 37.06 25.65
N ALA A 141 -38.95 36.25 25.00
CA ALA A 141 -37.48 36.42 25.14
C ALA A 141 -36.99 37.79 24.64
N VAL A 142 -36.21 38.46 25.50
CA VAL A 142 -35.56 39.74 25.18
C VAL A 142 -34.30 39.47 24.38
N PRO A 143 -34.09 40.15 23.24
CA PRO A 143 -32.84 40.03 22.50
C PRO A 143 -31.66 40.60 23.30
N MET A 144 -30.54 39.87 23.27
CA MET A 144 -29.33 40.22 24.01
C MET A 144 -28.15 40.43 23.08
N LYS A 145 -27.29 41.36 23.47
CA LYS A 145 -25.98 41.57 22.84
C LYS A 145 -24.89 41.33 23.86
N TRP A 146 -24.03 40.34 23.56
CA TRP A 146 -22.82 40.05 24.33
C TRP A 146 -21.61 40.51 23.55
N SER A 147 -20.57 40.99 24.22
CA SER A 147 -19.30 41.32 23.56
C SER A 147 -18.10 41.08 24.48
N CYS A 148 -16.99 40.63 23.88
CA CYS A 148 -15.73 40.37 24.57
C CYS A 148 -14.56 40.61 23.61
N ASP A 149 -13.46 41.13 24.12
CA ASP A 149 -12.23 41.44 23.36
C ASP A 149 -11.15 40.35 23.56
N GLY A 150 -11.52 39.21 24.11
CA GLY A 150 -10.57 38.11 24.40
C GLY A 150 -9.87 38.25 25.76
N THR A 151 -10.28 39.21 26.59
CA THR A 151 -9.98 39.26 28.02
C THR A 151 -11.04 38.48 28.82
N PRO A 152 -10.87 38.24 30.11
CA PRO A 152 -11.91 37.60 30.93
C PRO A 152 -13.17 38.47 31.11
N GLU A 153 -13.11 39.75 30.72
CA GLU A 153 -14.22 40.65 30.86
C GLU A 153 -15.15 40.62 29.65
N TYR A 154 -16.45 40.66 29.88
CA TYR A 154 -17.47 40.75 28.84
C TYR A 154 -18.50 41.82 29.19
N SER A 155 -19.25 42.28 28.17
CA SER A 155 -20.45 43.10 28.37
C SER A 155 -21.68 42.36 27.85
N LEU A 156 -22.80 42.49 28.57
CA LEU A 156 -24.09 41.93 28.20
C LEU A 156 -25.15 43.04 28.33
N GLU A 157 -25.86 43.34 27.23
CA GLU A 157 -26.85 44.38 27.17
C GLU A 157 -28.07 43.97 26.34
N GLU A 158 -29.24 44.51 26.64
CA GLU A 158 -30.44 44.36 25.79
C GLU A 158 -30.21 45.03 24.45
N THR A 159 -30.76 44.43 23.40
CA THR A 159 -30.63 44.98 22.04
C THR A 159 -31.91 44.74 21.25
N THR A 160 -31.88 45.04 19.95
CA THR A 160 -32.99 44.80 19.04
C THR A 160 -32.61 43.66 18.05
N LYS A 161 -33.42 42.62 17.98
CA LYS A 161 -33.36 41.56 16.97
C LYS A 161 -34.79 41.08 16.72
N GLU A 162 -35.23 41.17 15.48
CA GLU A 162 -36.62 40.81 15.13
C GLU A 162 -36.83 39.32 15.19
N ASP A 163 -36.00 38.56 14.47
CA ASP A 163 -36.07 37.11 14.37
C ASP A 163 -35.29 36.42 15.50
N ARG A 164 -35.74 35.18 15.85
CA ARG A 164 -34.97 34.27 16.70
C ARG A 164 -33.64 33.89 16.05
N GLY A 165 -32.73 33.33 16.83
CA GLY A 165 -31.44 32.83 16.38
C GLY A 165 -30.27 33.69 16.85
N THR A 166 -29.11 33.44 16.31
CA THR A 166 -27.86 34.03 16.77
C THR A 166 -27.04 34.56 15.59
N ASP A 167 -26.50 35.79 15.73
CA ASP A 167 -25.47 36.37 14.87
C ASP A 167 -24.18 36.44 15.67
N ILE A 168 -23.11 35.76 15.19
CA ILE A 168 -21.76 35.86 15.74
C ILE A 168 -20.94 36.73 14.80
N ILE A 169 -20.42 37.82 15.32
CA ILE A 169 -19.67 38.82 14.58
C ILE A 169 -18.23 38.84 15.07
N LEU A 170 -17.30 38.45 14.21
CA LEU A 170 -15.87 38.40 14.47
C LEU A 170 -15.18 39.65 13.90
N TYR A 171 -14.58 40.47 14.73
CA TYR A 171 -13.72 41.57 14.31
C TYR A 171 -12.31 41.06 14.12
N ILE A 172 -11.95 40.73 12.90
CA ILE A 172 -10.68 40.04 12.56
C ILE A 172 -9.50 40.93 12.95
N ASP A 173 -8.48 40.32 13.56
CA ASP A 173 -7.26 40.99 13.94
C ASP A 173 -6.31 41.19 12.73
N ASP A 174 -5.24 41.97 12.94
CA ASP A 174 -4.34 42.37 11.87
C ASP A 174 -3.49 41.21 11.34
N GLU A 175 -3.23 40.18 12.18
CA GLU A 175 -2.43 38.99 11.82
C GLU A 175 -3.21 37.99 10.96
N ASN A 176 -4.54 38.04 11.04
CA ASN A 176 -5.45 37.10 10.41
C ASN A 176 -6.30 37.72 9.28
N LYS A 177 -5.92 38.89 8.76
CA LYS A 177 -6.66 39.61 7.66
C LYS A 177 -6.85 38.76 6.40
N ASP A 178 -6.02 37.75 6.18
CA ASP A 178 -6.15 36.82 5.05
C ASP A 178 -7.50 36.09 5.05
N PHE A 179 -8.15 35.95 6.21
CA PHE A 179 -9.49 35.39 6.29
C PHE A 179 -10.59 36.33 5.76
N LEU A 180 -10.32 37.64 5.59
CA LEU A 180 -11.24 38.60 4.95
C LEU A 180 -11.15 38.54 3.42
N ASN A 181 -11.05 37.34 2.88
CA ASN A 181 -10.97 37.06 1.46
C ASN A 181 -12.04 36.03 1.06
N LYS A 182 -12.80 36.35 -0.01
CA LYS A 182 -13.90 35.50 -0.49
C LYS A 182 -13.45 34.07 -0.82
N ASP A 183 -12.34 33.93 -1.53
CA ASP A 183 -11.87 32.62 -1.97
C ASP A 183 -11.36 31.77 -0.79
N LYS A 184 -10.70 32.42 0.18
CA LYS A 184 -10.26 31.78 1.40
C LYS A 184 -11.45 31.26 2.22
N ILE A 185 -12.47 32.11 2.48
CA ILE A 185 -13.67 31.68 3.20
C ILE A 185 -14.39 30.54 2.44
N ASN A 186 -14.59 30.73 1.13
CA ASN A 186 -15.24 29.70 0.31
C ASN A 186 -14.48 28.38 0.35
N GLY A 187 -13.15 28.40 0.27
CA GLY A 187 -12.30 27.21 0.39
C GLY A 187 -12.48 26.50 1.74
N LEU A 188 -12.53 27.25 2.84
CA LEU A 188 -12.75 26.70 4.18
C LEU A 188 -14.16 26.12 4.36
N LEU A 189 -15.19 26.82 3.89
CA LEU A 189 -16.56 26.32 3.91
C LEU A 189 -16.70 25.03 3.08
N THR A 190 -16.11 25.01 1.89
CA THR A 190 -16.10 23.81 1.06
C THR A 190 -15.34 22.64 1.71
N LYS A 191 -14.21 22.92 2.35
CA LYS A 191 -13.41 21.91 3.03
C LYS A 191 -14.14 21.28 4.23
N TYR A 192 -14.70 22.12 5.11
CA TYR A 192 -15.20 21.68 6.40
C TYR A 192 -16.72 21.49 6.46
N CYS A 193 -17.48 22.24 5.65
CA CYS A 193 -18.93 22.35 5.79
C CYS A 193 -19.72 21.78 4.60
N ARG A 194 -19.04 21.23 3.59
CA ARG A 194 -19.63 20.77 2.33
C ARG A 194 -20.85 19.86 2.49
N PHE A 195 -20.94 19.12 3.57
CA PHE A 195 -21.96 18.09 3.76
C PHE A 195 -22.81 18.28 5.03
N LEU A 196 -22.72 19.43 5.67
CA LEU A 196 -23.51 19.72 6.87
C LEU A 196 -25.02 19.63 6.59
N PRO A 197 -25.84 19.14 7.58
CA PRO A 197 -27.26 18.81 7.36
C PRO A 197 -28.23 20.01 7.35
N VAL A 198 -27.69 21.23 7.36
CA VAL A 198 -28.44 22.48 7.26
C VAL A 198 -27.87 23.30 6.11
N PRO A 199 -28.70 23.93 5.25
CA PRO A 199 -28.20 24.77 4.16
C PRO A 199 -27.29 25.90 4.68
N ILE A 200 -26.16 26.10 4.04
CA ILE A 200 -25.20 27.18 4.35
C ILE A 200 -25.06 28.05 3.13
N ALA A 201 -25.37 29.31 3.26
CA ALA A 201 -25.27 30.29 2.18
C ALA A 201 -24.03 31.17 2.35
N PHE A 202 -23.27 31.31 1.27
CA PHE A 202 -22.14 32.24 1.19
C PHE A 202 -22.17 32.98 -0.15
N GLY A 203 -22.49 34.29 -0.08
CA GLY A 203 -22.66 35.13 -1.25
C GLY A 203 -23.94 34.83 -2.03
N LYS A 204 -24.00 35.34 -3.26
CA LYS A 204 -25.12 35.13 -4.19
C LYS A 204 -24.75 34.17 -5.30
N LYS A 205 -25.73 33.48 -5.85
CA LYS A 205 -25.56 32.72 -7.10
C LYS A 205 -25.17 33.62 -8.23
N GLN A 206 -24.28 33.19 -9.09
CA GLN A 206 -23.83 33.96 -10.25
C GLN A 206 -24.35 33.32 -11.52
N GLU A 207 -24.85 34.13 -12.43
CA GLU A 207 -25.22 33.76 -13.79
C GLU A 207 -24.31 34.44 -14.81
N TRP A 208 -23.99 33.70 -15.88
CA TRP A 208 -23.25 34.28 -16.99
C TRP A 208 -24.16 35.09 -17.89
N LYS A 209 -24.00 36.44 -17.89
CA LYS A 209 -24.72 37.36 -18.72
C LYS A 209 -23.76 38.36 -19.39
N ASP A 210 -23.89 38.55 -20.69
CA ASP A 210 -23.13 39.54 -21.46
C ASP A 210 -21.60 39.46 -21.28
N GLY A 211 -21.04 38.25 -21.25
CA GLY A 211 -19.59 38.03 -21.14
C GLY A 211 -19.00 38.24 -19.74
N LYS A 212 -19.82 38.29 -18.68
CA LYS A 212 -19.42 38.38 -17.28
C LYS A 212 -20.37 37.65 -16.36
N TYR A 213 -19.84 37.21 -15.18
CA TYR A 213 -20.69 36.71 -14.11
C TYR A 213 -21.39 37.88 -13.38
N VAL A 214 -22.69 37.74 -13.17
CA VAL A 214 -23.52 38.70 -12.45
C VAL A 214 -24.22 38.00 -11.30
N ASP A 215 -24.19 38.61 -10.12
CA ASP A 215 -24.90 38.09 -8.95
C ASP A 215 -26.42 38.15 -9.19
N THR A 216 -27.11 37.08 -8.83
CA THR A 216 -28.58 36.99 -8.81
C THR A 216 -29.12 37.38 -7.44
N ASP A 217 -30.45 37.43 -7.30
CA ASP A 217 -31.09 37.63 -6.00
C ASP A 217 -31.06 36.39 -5.11
N GLU A 218 -30.73 35.20 -5.66
CA GLU A 218 -30.70 33.91 -4.92
C GLU A 218 -29.43 33.76 -4.14
N ASP A 219 -29.57 33.23 -2.91
CA ASP A 219 -28.40 32.86 -2.08
C ASP A 219 -27.63 31.64 -2.67
N ASN A 220 -26.32 31.70 -2.62
CA ASN A 220 -25.46 30.62 -3.03
C ASN A 220 -25.29 29.62 -1.87
N VAL A 221 -26.10 28.56 -1.89
CA VAL A 221 -25.94 27.43 -0.94
C VAL A 221 -24.75 26.58 -1.36
N ILE A 222 -23.77 26.45 -0.47
CA ILE A 222 -22.46 25.83 -0.78
C ILE A 222 -22.36 24.36 -0.43
N ASN A 223 -23.34 23.81 0.29
CA ASN A 223 -23.30 22.44 0.82
C ASN A 223 -24.44 21.57 0.31
N ASP A 224 -24.17 20.25 0.30
CA ASP A 224 -25.18 19.20 0.08
C ASP A 224 -25.66 18.65 1.44
N THR A 225 -26.90 18.94 1.78
CA THR A 225 -27.47 18.53 3.07
C THR A 225 -27.88 17.06 3.16
N LYS A 226 -27.87 16.35 2.02
CA LYS A 226 -28.23 14.91 1.94
C LYS A 226 -27.20 14.17 1.08
N PRO A 227 -25.94 14.13 1.50
CA PRO A 227 -24.90 13.48 0.72
C PRO A 227 -25.18 11.99 0.49
N ALA A 228 -24.54 11.44 -0.52
CA ALA A 228 -24.82 10.09 -0.99
C ALA A 228 -24.77 9.01 0.12
N TRP A 229 -23.84 9.12 1.05
CA TRP A 229 -23.66 8.10 2.10
C TRP A 229 -24.71 8.07 3.21
N VAL A 230 -25.50 9.14 3.36
CA VAL A 230 -26.62 9.14 4.33
C VAL A 230 -27.93 8.67 3.70
N ARG A 231 -27.97 8.48 2.38
CA ARG A 231 -29.10 7.91 1.66
C ARG A 231 -29.13 6.39 1.85
N LYS A 232 -30.30 5.79 1.77
CA LYS A 232 -30.39 4.32 1.82
C LYS A 232 -29.83 3.71 0.53
N PRO A 233 -29.04 2.62 0.60
CA PRO A 233 -28.51 1.98 -0.60
C PRO A 233 -29.59 1.58 -1.63
N ALA A 234 -30.78 1.20 -1.15
CA ALA A 234 -31.92 0.83 -2.01
C ALA A 234 -32.50 2.01 -2.82
N ASP A 235 -32.25 3.24 -2.39
CA ASP A 235 -32.74 4.46 -3.04
C ASP A 235 -31.71 5.06 -4.02
N MET A 236 -30.58 4.38 -4.23
CA MET A 236 -29.46 4.86 -5.06
C MET A 236 -29.24 4.01 -6.28
N THR A 237 -28.92 4.66 -7.38
CA THR A 237 -28.51 4.03 -8.63
C THR A 237 -27.00 4.01 -8.76
N ASP A 238 -26.46 3.18 -9.64
CA ASP A 238 -25.04 3.14 -9.98
C ASP A 238 -24.52 4.51 -10.43
N GLU A 239 -25.34 5.28 -11.16
CA GLU A 239 -24.97 6.62 -11.61
C GLU A 239 -24.88 7.62 -10.45
N ASP A 240 -25.71 7.48 -9.40
CA ASP A 240 -25.58 8.31 -8.19
C ASP A 240 -24.23 8.07 -7.52
N TYR A 241 -23.79 6.80 -7.40
CA TYR A 241 -22.48 6.47 -6.82
C TYR A 241 -21.32 7.01 -7.67
N LYS A 242 -21.39 6.85 -8.98
CA LYS A 242 -20.37 7.36 -9.90
C LYS A 242 -20.32 8.89 -9.91
N LYS A 243 -21.46 9.55 -9.91
CA LYS A 243 -21.54 11.00 -9.81
C LYS A 243 -20.89 11.50 -8.52
N PHE A 244 -21.25 10.88 -7.39
CA PHE A 244 -20.65 11.25 -6.11
C PHE A 244 -19.14 11.04 -6.09
N TYR A 245 -18.65 9.97 -6.71
CA TYR A 245 -17.21 9.74 -6.85
C TYR A 245 -16.52 10.82 -7.69
N ARG A 246 -17.10 11.21 -8.83
CA ARG A 246 -16.59 12.30 -9.68
C ARG A 246 -16.59 13.64 -8.95
N ASP A 247 -17.60 13.89 -8.12
CA ASP A 247 -17.70 15.11 -7.31
C ASP A 247 -16.61 15.19 -6.22
N LEU A 248 -16.20 14.04 -5.67
CA LEU A 248 -15.11 13.97 -4.70
C LEU A 248 -13.72 13.97 -5.37
N TYR A 249 -13.58 13.30 -6.52
CA TYR A 249 -12.31 13.04 -7.20
C TYR A 249 -12.39 13.36 -8.71
N PRO A 250 -12.54 14.64 -9.10
CA PRO A 250 -12.85 15.03 -10.48
C PRO A 250 -11.76 14.69 -11.51
N MET A 251 -10.53 14.41 -11.04
CA MET A 251 -9.37 14.12 -11.91
C MET A 251 -8.99 12.63 -11.94
N THR A 252 -9.87 11.73 -11.51
CA THR A 252 -9.62 10.29 -11.44
C THR A 252 -10.49 9.52 -12.42
N ASP A 253 -10.01 8.34 -12.83
CA ASP A 253 -10.81 7.39 -13.61
C ASP A 253 -12.00 6.88 -12.77
N GLU A 254 -13.05 6.38 -13.42
CA GLU A 254 -14.20 5.79 -12.71
C GLU A 254 -13.76 4.61 -11.84
N PRO A 255 -14.40 4.44 -10.67
CA PRO A 255 -14.08 3.35 -9.75
C PRO A 255 -14.47 1.99 -10.33
N LEU A 256 -13.80 0.93 -9.90
CA LEU A 256 -14.12 -0.44 -10.29
C LEU A 256 -15.48 -0.88 -9.74
N PHE A 257 -15.74 -0.55 -8.50
CA PHE A 257 -16.98 -0.76 -7.74
C PHE A 257 -16.90 -0.01 -6.40
N TRP A 258 -17.96 -0.11 -5.61
CA TRP A 258 -18.08 0.56 -4.32
C TRP A 258 -18.75 -0.32 -3.27
N ILE A 259 -18.55 0.08 -2.03
CA ILE A 259 -19.21 -0.51 -0.86
C ILE A 259 -19.92 0.62 -0.12
N HIS A 260 -21.24 0.52 -0.01
CA HIS A 260 -22.03 1.42 0.82
C HIS A 260 -22.16 0.81 2.22
N LEU A 261 -21.57 1.47 3.20
CA LEU A 261 -21.61 1.11 4.61
C LEU A 261 -22.83 1.78 5.26
N ASN A 262 -23.62 0.99 5.97
CA ASN A 262 -24.74 1.49 6.78
C ASN A 262 -24.90 0.55 7.97
N VAL A 263 -24.35 0.95 9.12
CA VAL A 263 -24.25 0.13 10.35
C VAL A 263 -24.80 0.95 11.51
N ASP A 264 -25.82 0.42 12.20
CA ASP A 264 -26.47 1.07 13.33
C ASP A 264 -26.09 0.42 14.67
N TYR A 265 -25.56 -0.80 14.64
CA TYR A 265 -25.17 -1.54 15.83
C TYR A 265 -23.98 -2.48 15.55
N PRO A 266 -22.99 -2.61 16.44
CA PRO A 266 -22.86 -2.04 17.79
C PRO A 266 -22.30 -0.62 17.84
N PHE A 267 -22.16 0.03 16.73
CA PHE A 267 -21.72 1.43 16.55
C PHE A 267 -22.37 1.98 15.29
N ASN A 268 -22.46 3.30 15.23
CA ASN A 268 -22.97 3.99 14.04
C ASN A 268 -21.83 4.24 13.06
N LEU A 269 -21.94 3.69 11.86
CA LEU A 269 -20.98 3.91 10.78
C LEU A 269 -21.71 3.96 9.46
N THR A 270 -21.62 5.07 8.78
CA THR A 270 -22.08 5.23 7.41
C THR A 270 -20.89 5.59 6.51
N GLY A 271 -21.03 5.39 5.21
CA GLY A 271 -19.96 5.76 4.30
C GLY A 271 -20.06 5.04 2.96
N ILE A 272 -19.25 5.50 2.01
CA ILE A 272 -19.07 4.84 0.73
C ILE A 272 -17.57 4.72 0.47
N LEU A 273 -17.11 3.49 0.34
CA LEU A 273 -15.73 3.18 -0.03
C LEU A 273 -15.70 2.76 -1.50
N TYR A 274 -14.78 3.31 -2.27
CA TYR A 274 -14.58 3.05 -3.68
C TYR A 274 -13.26 2.36 -3.93
N PHE A 275 -13.27 1.37 -4.82
CA PHE A 275 -12.06 0.74 -5.33
C PHE A 275 -11.60 1.49 -6.58
N PRO A 276 -10.52 2.28 -6.51
CA PRO A 276 -10.00 3.00 -7.66
C PRO A 276 -9.29 2.05 -8.62
N ARG A 277 -9.14 2.45 -9.88
CA ARG A 277 -8.24 1.78 -10.83
C ARG A 277 -6.80 2.17 -10.49
N ILE A 278 -6.01 1.20 -10.03
CA ILE A 278 -4.58 1.40 -9.79
C ILE A 278 -3.83 1.08 -11.09
N LYS A 279 -3.13 2.07 -11.64
CA LYS A 279 -2.18 1.88 -12.74
C LYS A 279 -0.83 1.48 -12.14
N SER A 280 -0.08 0.63 -12.82
CA SER A 280 1.14 -0.04 -12.35
C SER A 280 2.31 0.87 -11.91
N ASN A 281 2.26 2.17 -12.15
CA ASN A 281 3.20 3.13 -11.61
C ASN A 281 2.57 3.81 -10.41
N ILE A 282 2.97 3.35 -9.27
CA ILE A 282 2.39 3.62 -7.97
C ILE A 282 2.81 5.01 -7.48
N ASP A 283 2.03 6.00 -7.83
CA ASP A 283 1.78 7.07 -6.89
C ASP A 283 0.78 6.53 -5.86
N LEU A 284 1.31 5.87 -4.85
CA LEU A 284 0.59 5.52 -3.62
C LEU A 284 0.24 6.83 -2.90
N HIS A 285 -0.64 7.62 -3.47
CA HIS A 285 -1.28 8.71 -2.75
C HIS A 285 -2.20 8.06 -1.71
N ARG A 286 -1.61 7.73 -0.57
CA ARG A 286 -2.29 7.37 0.66
C ARG A 286 -3.19 8.56 1.05
N ASN A 287 -4.27 8.27 1.77
CA ASN A 287 -5.15 9.27 2.37
C ASN A 287 -6.14 9.93 1.39
N LYS A 288 -6.94 9.11 0.70
CA LYS A 288 -8.08 9.61 -0.06
C LYS A 288 -9.44 9.23 0.54
N ILE A 289 -9.45 8.58 1.71
CA ILE A 289 -10.66 8.39 2.49
C ILE A 289 -10.83 9.61 3.38
N GLN A 290 -11.96 10.29 3.24
CA GLN A 290 -12.33 11.44 4.06
C GLN A 290 -13.15 10.97 5.24
N LEU A 291 -12.73 11.33 6.46
CA LEU A 291 -13.44 11.03 7.69
C LEU A 291 -14.34 12.19 8.08
N TYR A 292 -15.58 11.85 8.40
CA TYR A 292 -16.60 12.75 8.93
C TYR A 292 -17.08 12.26 10.30
N CYS A 293 -17.60 13.17 11.08
CA CYS A 293 -18.35 12.91 12.30
C CYS A 293 -19.63 13.76 12.26
N ASN A 294 -20.79 13.12 12.15
CA ASN A 294 -22.07 13.81 11.92
C ASN A 294 -22.00 14.79 10.73
N GLN A 295 -21.46 14.33 9.60
CA GLN A 295 -21.32 15.10 8.36
C GLN A 295 -20.34 16.30 8.44
N VAL A 296 -19.63 16.45 9.55
CA VAL A 296 -18.53 17.44 9.69
C VAL A 296 -17.22 16.80 9.31
N PHE A 297 -16.48 17.42 8.41
CA PHE A 297 -15.14 16.95 8.05
C PHE A 297 -14.19 16.97 9.24
N VAL A 298 -13.52 15.84 9.48
CA VAL A 298 -12.52 15.64 10.54
C VAL A 298 -11.11 15.65 9.97
N THR A 299 -10.83 14.69 9.09
CA THR A 299 -9.50 14.49 8.52
C THR A 299 -9.58 13.64 7.25
N ASP A 300 -8.57 13.72 6.41
CA ASP A 300 -8.32 12.81 5.29
C ASP A 300 -7.28 11.73 5.64
N SER A 301 -6.71 11.77 6.84
CA SER A 301 -5.82 10.73 7.36
C SER A 301 -6.61 9.77 8.24
N VAL A 302 -6.91 8.59 7.70
CA VAL A 302 -7.65 7.51 8.38
C VAL A 302 -6.73 6.46 8.99
N GLU A 303 -5.49 6.81 9.21
CA GLU A 303 -4.50 5.95 9.85
C GLU A 303 -4.97 5.50 11.24
N GLY A 304 -4.93 4.18 11.47
CA GLY A 304 -5.44 3.57 12.71
C GLY A 304 -6.95 3.30 12.75
N ILE A 305 -7.76 3.91 11.86
CA ILE A 305 -9.20 3.62 11.75
C ILE A 305 -9.47 2.47 10.78
N VAL A 306 -8.80 2.50 9.62
CA VAL A 306 -8.84 1.41 8.66
C VAL A 306 -7.48 0.71 8.62
N PRO A 307 -7.46 -0.62 8.35
CA PRO A 307 -6.21 -1.32 8.09
C PRO A 307 -5.41 -0.65 6.97
N GLU A 308 -4.09 -0.78 7.03
CA GLU A 308 -3.19 -0.09 6.11
C GLU A 308 -3.50 -0.39 4.62
N PHE A 309 -3.83 -1.64 4.29
CA PHE A 309 -4.17 -2.02 2.92
C PHE A 309 -5.45 -1.35 2.39
N LEU A 310 -6.38 -0.94 3.27
CA LEU A 310 -7.59 -0.22 2.90
C LEU A 310 -7.36 1.29 2.74
N THR A 311 -6.22 1.84 3.14
CA THR A 311 -5.88 3.25 2.89
C THR A 311 -5.68 3.55 1.40
N LEU A 312 -5.56 2.51 0.57
CA LEU A 312 -5.54 2.64 -0.90
C LEU A 312 -6.93 2.88 -1.51
N LEU A 313 -8.00 2.69 -0.74
CA LEU A 313 -9.36 2.99 -1.19
C LEU A 313 -9.61 4.49 -1.17
N HIS A 314 -10.59 4.91 -1.94
CA HIS A 314 -11.15 6.25 -1.93
C HIS A 314 -12.49 6.26 -1.19
N GLY A 315 -12.99 7.42 -0.79
CA GLY A 315 -14.36 7.54 -0.31
C GLY A 315 -14.55 8.35 0.96
N VAL A 316 -15.62 8.03 1.65
CA VAL A 316 -16.06 8.74 2.86
C VAL A 316 -16.43 7.72 3.93
N LEU A 317 -16.01 8.00 5.15
CA LEU A 317 -16.49 7.34 6.37
C LEU A 317 -17.07 8.40 7.30
N ASP A 318 -18.24 8.15 7.88
CA ASP A 318 -18.91 9.03 8.83
C ASP A 318 -19.35 8.23 10.05
N SER A 319 -18.85 8.59 11.23
CA SER A 319 -19.19 7.91 12.48
C SER A 319 -19.08 8.85 13.67
N PRO A 320 -20.16 8.98 14.47
CA PRO A 320 -20.12 9.70 15.74
C PRO A 320 -19.36 8.95 16.84
N ASP A 321 -19.16 7.64 16.67
CA ASP A 321 -18.57 6.77 17.70
C ASP A 321 -17.04 6.70 17.64
N ILE A 322 -16.43 7.41 16.67
CA ILE A 322 -14.97 7.54 16.59
C ILE A 322 -14.51 8.59 17.60
N PRO A 323 -13.69 8.23 18.59
CA PRO A 323 -13.24 9.16 19.61
C PRO A 323 -12.30 10.19 19.00
N LEU A 324 -12.72 11.45 19.04
CA LEU A 324 -11.97 12.61 18.57
C LEU A 324 -11.37 13.35 19.75
N ASN A 325 -10.23 13.98 19.56
CA ASN A 325 -9.72 14.96 20.52
C ASN A 325 -10.56 16.26 20.44
N VAL A 326 -10.29 17.20 21.35
CA VAL A 326 -11.01 18.47 21.43
C VAL A 326 -10.97 19.26 20.11
N SER A 327 -9.83 19.23 19.41
CA SER A 327 -9.66 19.91 18.12
C SER A 327 -10.23 19.12 16.92
N ARG A 328 -10.74 17.90 17.14
CA ARG A 328 -11.17 16.94 16.08
C ARG A 328 -10.10 16.69 15.02
N SER A 329 -8.83 17.01 15.31
CA SER A 329 -7.74 16.89 14.34
C SER A 329 -6.99 15.58 14.45
N TYR A 330 -7.11 14.89 15.59
CA TYR A 330 -6.41 13.64 15.87
C TYR A 330 -7.36 12.60 16.45
N LEU A 331 -7.11 11.36 16.09
CA LEU A 331 -7.83 10.20 16.57
C LEU A 331 -7.19 9.69 17.85
N GLN A 332 -8.01 9.33 18.83
CA GLN A 332 -7.55 8.62 19.99
C GLN A 332 -7.59 7.11 19.72
N SER A 333 -6.49 6.40 19.97
CA SER A 333 -6.46 4.95 19.87
C SER A 333 -7.36 4.34 20.95
N ASP A 334 -8.50 3.78 20.54
CA ASP A 334 -9.49 3.18 21.44
C ASP A 334 -9.92 1.79 20.93
N GLN A 335 -10.51 1.00 21.84
CA GLN A 335 -11.10 -0.30 21.51
C GLN A 335 -12.22 -0.22 20.46
N ASN A 336 -12.95 0.89 20.44
CA ASN A 336 -14.02 1.11 19.45
C ASN A 336 -13.45 1.27 18.03
N VAL A 337 -12.35 2.00 17.89
CA VAL A 337 -11.65 2.13 16.59
C VAL A 337 -11.26 0.76 16.04
N LYS A 338 -10.73 -0.15 16.89
CA LYS A 338 -10.40 -1.52 16.48
C LYS A 338 -11.62 -2.33 16.04
N LYS A 339 -12.78 -2.13 16.71
CA LYS A 339 -14.02 -2.80 16.32
C LYS A 339 -14.53 -2.28 14.96
N ILE A 340 -14.49 -0.97 14.75
CA ILE A 340 -14.83 -0.33 13.48
C ILE A 340 -13.92 -0.84 12.37
N SER A 341 -12.62 -0.82 12.58
CA SER A 341 -11.62 -1.32 11.63
C SER A 341 -11.88 -2.79 11.22
N ASN A 342 -12.07 -3.68 12.19
CA ASN A 342 -12.40 -5.08 11.94
C ASN A 342 -13.72 -5.24 11.15
N HIS A 343 -14.73 -4.40 11.43
CA HIS A 343 -15.99 -4.43 10.73
C HIS A 343 -15.85 -4.00 9.27
N ILE A 344 -15.11 -2.93 9.02
CA ILE A 344 -14.82 -2.45 7.66
C ILE A 344 -14.08 -3.55 6.88
N THR A 345 -13.03 -4.15 7.46
CA THR A 345 -12.29 -5.27 6.86
C THR A 345 -13.23 -6.41 6.47
N LYS A 346 -14.13 -6.79 7.39
CA LYS A 346 -15.11 -7.83 7.13
C LYS A 346 -16.03 -7.47 5.97
N LYS A 347 -16.59 -6.26 5.96
CA LYS A 347 -17.52 -5.80 4.90
C LYS A 347 -16.83 -5.72 3.54
N VAL A 348 -15.58 -5.28 3.51
CA VAL A 348 -14.76 -5.28 2.29
C VAL A 348 -14.58 -6.71 1.76
N ALA A 349 -14.17 -7.65 2.63
CA ALA A 349 -13.99 -9.04 2.24
C ALA A 349 -15.32 -9.70 1.78
N ASP A 350 -16.42 -9.46 2.51
CA ASP A 350 -17.76 -9.98 2.18
C ASP A 350 -18.20 -9.46 0.78
N ARG A 351 -17.93 -8.17 0.48
CA ARG A 351 -18.29 -7.59 -0.83
C ARG A 351 -17.44 -8.15 -1.97
N LEU A 352 -16.15 -8.33 -1.75
CA LEU A 352 -15.28 -8.97 -2.74
C LEU A 352 -15.70 -10.41 -3.03
N GLU A 353 -16.01 -11.18 -1.98
CA GLU A 353 -16.53 -12.56 -2.10
C GLU A 353 -17.89 -12.60 -2.83
N GLU A 354 -18.78 -11.65 -2.55
CA GLU A 354 -20.07 -11.50 -3.23
C GLU A 354 -19.92 -11.25 -4.72
N ILE A 355 -19.06 -10.29 -5.11
CA ILE A 355 -18.81 -9.97 -6.53
C ILE A 355 -18.22 -11.19 -7.23
N PHE A 356 -17.24 -11.87 -6.60
CA PHE A 356 -16.65 -13.09 -7.13
C PHE A 356 -17.67 -14.20 -7.38
N LYS A 357 -18.62 -14.40 -6.44
CA LYS A 357 -19.66 -15.43 -6.57
C LYS A 357 -20.74 -15.11 -7.60
N ASN A 358 -21.12 -13.83 -7.68
CA ASN A 358 -22.24 -13.41 -8.52
C ASN A 358 -21.82 -13.17 -9.96
N ASP A 359 -20.62 -12.69 -10.21
CA ASP A 359 -20.10 -12.37 -11.54
C ASP A 359 -18.58 -12.60 -11.58
N ARG A 360 -18.19 -13.87 -11.59
CA ARG A 360 -16.79 -14.28 -11.67
C ARG A 360 -16.08 -13.74 -12.91
N PRO A 361 -16.65 -13.74 -14.13
CA PRO A 361 -15.99 -13.16 -15.30
C PRO A 361 -15.65 -11.67 -15.10
N GLN A 362 -16.56 -10.87 -14.53
CA GLN A 362 -16.30 -9.47 -14.26
C GLN A 362 -15.22 -9.29 -13.17
N PHE A 363 -15.17 -10.17 -12.18
CA PHE A 363 -14.13 -10.16 -11.15
C PHE A 363 -12.75 -10.46 -11.75
N GLU A 364 -12.66 -11.45 -12.64
CA GLU A 364 -11.44 -11.82 -13.36
C GLU A 364 -10.95 -10.68 -14.28
N GLU A 365 -11.85 -10.01 -14.99
CA GLU A 365 -11.52 -8.82 -15.80
C GLU A 365 -10.89 -7.68 -14.98
N LYS A 366 -11.36 -7.52 -13.73
CA LYS A 366 -10.87 -6.49 -12.80
C LYS A 366 -9.66 -6.95 -11.97
N TRP A 367 -9.25 -8.21 -12.06
CA TRP A 367 -8.25 -8.81 -11.19
C TRP A 367 -6.93 -8.04 -11.15
N ASP A 368 -6.40 -7.62 -12.28
CA ASP A 368 -5.11 -6.90 -12.33
C ASP A 368 -5.14 -5.58 -11.53
N SER A 369 -6.32 -4.94 -11.40
CA SER A 369 -6.52 -3.76 -10.56
C SER A 369 -6.83 -4.09 -9.10
N LEU A 370 -7.33 -5.29 -8.80
CA LEU A 370 -7.69 -5.75 -7.46
C LEU A 370 -6.56 -6.49 -6.75
N LYS A 371 -5.69 -7.13 -7.54
CA LYS A 371 -4.59 -7.98 -7.08
C LYS A 371 -3.79 -7.33 -5.95
N LEU A 372 -3.40 -6.07 -6.14
CA LEU A 372 -2.58 -5.34 -5.16
C LEU A 372 -3.30 -5.18 -3.80
N PHE A 373 -4.58 -4.78 -3.81
CA PHE A 373 -5.38 -4.64 -2.58
C PHE A 373 -5.51 -5.96 -1.83
N ILE A 374 -5.86 -7.00 -2.59
CA ILE A 374 -6.12 -8.32 -2.01
C ILE A 374 -4.83 -8.90 -1.44
N GLN A 375 -3.73 -8.86 -2.19
CA GLN A 375 -2.44 -9.36 -1.75
C GLN A 375 -1.91 -8.59 -0.54
N TYR A 376 -2.00 -7.25 -0.56
CA TYR A 376 -1.55 -6.45 0.58
C TYR A 376 -2.37 -6.75 1.84
N GLY A 377 -3.69 -6.89 1.70
CA GLY A 377 -4.55 -7.33 2.79
C GLY A 377 -4.20 -8.71 3.32
N MET A 378 -3.93 -9.67 2.45
CA MET A 378 -3.53 -11.02 2.84
C MET A 378 -2.19 -11.04 3.59
N LEU A 379 -1.26 -10.16 3.22
CA LEU A 379 0.05 -10.06 3.86
C LEU A 379 0.01 -9.38 5.23
N THR A 380 -0.92 -8.47 5.45
CA THR A 380 -0.93 -7.58 6.63
C THR A 380 -2.04 -7.88 7.64
N ASP A 381 -3.11 -8.60 7.25
CA ASP A 381 -4.25 -8.92 8.11
C ASP A 381 -4.66 -10.40 7.97
N GLU A 382 -4.40 -11.17 9.02
CA GLU A 382 -4.67 -12.62 9.02
C GLU A 382 -6.19 -12.94 8.89
N LYS A 383 -7.07 -12.12 9.47
CA LYS A 383 -8.51 -12.30 9.35
C LYS A 383 -9.00 -12.02 7.92
N PHE A 384 -8.36 -11.08 7.25
CA PHE A 384 -8.61 -10.83 5.84
C PHE A 384 -8.08 -11.98 4.98
N TYR A 385 -6.88 -12.50 5.28
CA TYR A 385 -6.31 -13.68 4.60
C TYR A 385 -7.30 -14.86 4.61
N ASP A 386 -7.82 -15.24 5.79
CA ASP A 386 -8.74 -16.37 5.95
C ASP A 386 -10.02 -16.25 5.11
N ARG A 387 -10.41 -15.02 4.77
CA ARG A 387 -11.54 -14.74 3.88
C ARG A 387 -11.13 -14.69 2.42
N ALA A 388 -10.01 -14.03 2.16
CA ALA A 388 -9.53 -13.76 0.81
C ALA A 388 -9.15 -15.03 0.05
N VAL A 389 -8.71 -16.10 0.73
CA VAL A 389 -8.40 -17.40 0.10
C VAL A 389 -9.56 -17.98 -0.71
N LYS A 390 -10.81 -17.53 -0.47
CA LYS A 390 -12.00 -18.00 -1.18
C LYS A 390 -12.20 -17.35 -2.55
N PHE A 391 -11.60 -16.17 -2.76
CA PHE A 391 -11.77 -15.36 -3.98
C PHE A 391 -10.46 -14.80 -4.54
N ALA A 392 -9.34 -14.96 -3.82
CA ALA A 392 -8.04 -14.60 -4.36
C ALA A 392 -7.68 -15.53 -5.52
N LEU A 393 -7.11 -14.96 -6.59
CA LEU A 393 -6.87 -15.69 -7.82
C LEU A 393 -5.37 -15.80 -8.12
N PHE A 394 -5.01 -16.96 -8.70
CA PHE A 394 -3.83 -17.10 -9.51
C PHE A 394 -4.20 -16.87 -10.98
N LYS A 395 -3.29 -16.31 -11.74
CA LYS A 395 -3.36 -16.19 -13.19
C LYS A 395 -2.24 -17.02 -13.79
N ASP A 396 -2.54 -17.88 -14.76
CA ASP A 396 -1.51 -18.63 -15.48
C ASP A 396 -0.99 -17.86 -16.72
N VAL A 397 0.07 -18.38 -17.32
CA VAL A 397 0.69 -17.79 -18.51
C VAL A 397 -0.23 -17.81 -19.75
N GLU A 398 -1.32 -18.55 -19.72
CA GLU A 398 -2.35 -18.59 -20.76
C GLU A 398 -3.46 -17.55 -20.51
N GLY A 399 -3.39 -16.82 -19.39
CA GLY A 399 -4.37 -15.81 -19.01
C GLY A 399 -5.62 -16.38 -18.35
N LYS A 400 -5.60 -17.63 -17.89
CA LYS A 400 -6.69 -18.25 -17.15
C LYS A 400 -6.56 -17.96 -15.66
N TYR A 401 -7.69 -17.79 -15.01
CA TYR A 401 -7.77 -17.50 -13.58
C TYR A 401 -8.27 -18.69 -12.78
N PHE A 402 -7.67 -18.89 -11.61
CA PHE A 402 -7.99 -19.99 -10.70
C PHE A 402 -7.98 -19.49 -9.27
N THR A 403 -8.90 -19.99 -8.45
CA THR A 403 -8.70 -19.91 -6.99
C THR A 403 -7.52 -20.80 -6.57
N PHE A 404 -7.00 -20.58 -5.38
CA PHE A 404 -5.86 -21.38 -4.90
C PHE A 404 -6.18 -22.89 -4.87
N GLU A 405 -7.40 -23.25 -4.50
CA GLU A 405 -7.84 -24.65 -4.47
C GLU A 405 -8.05 -25.23 -5.89
N GLU A 406 -8.60 -24.46 -6.81
CA GLU A 406 -8.74 -24.88 -8.21
C GLU A 406 -7.38 -25.15 -8.85
N TYR A 407 -6.41 -24.25 -8.63
CA TYR A 407 -5.08 -24.42 -9.19
C TYR A 407 -4.33 -25.59 -8.56
N LYS A 408 -4.42 -25.76 -7.24
CA LYS A 408 -3.90 -26.93 -6.53
C LYS A 408 -4.43 -28.23 -7.12
N ASN A 409 -5.73 -28.30 -7.37
CA ASN A 409 -6.38 -29.48 -7.97
C ASN A 409 -5.94 -29.71 -9.42
N LEU A 410 -5.67 -28.65 -10.16
CA LEU A 410 -5.17 -28.74 -11.54
C LEU A 410 -3.78 -29.37 -11.61
N ILE A 411 -2.86 -28.99 -10.70
CA ILE A 411 -1.45 -29.34 -10.80
C ILE A 411 -1.05 -30.59 -9.98
N LYS A 412 -1.85 -31.02 -8.99
CA LYS A 412 -1.48 -32.04 -8.01
C LYS A 412 -0.99 -33.36 -8.60
N ASP A 413 -1.59 -33.82 -9.69
CA ASP A 413 -1.25 -35.13 -10.28
C ASP A 413 0.02 -35.02 -11.13
N ASN A 414 0.31 -33.86 -11.68
CA ASN A 414 1.39 -33.68 -12.64
C ASN A 414 2.60 -32.93 -12.06
N GLN A 415 2.42 -32.08 -11.05
CA GLN A 415 3.49 -31.26 -10.47
C GLN A 415 3.84 -31.63 -9.04
N THR A 416 3.58 -32.86 -8.61
CA THR A 416 4.06 -33.39 -7.33
C THR A 416 5.40 -34.08 -7.55
N ASP A 417 6.42 -33.75 -6.75
CA ASP A 417 7.74 -34.33 -6.80
C ASP A 417 7.79 -35.76 -6.11
N LYS A 418 8.91 -36.47 -6.22
CA LYS A 418 9.11 -37.79 -5.60
C LYS A 418 9.04 -37.75 -4.06
N GLU A 419 9.20 -36.60 -3.44
CA GLU A 419 9.13 -36.42 -1.98
C GLU A 419 7.72 -36.08 -1.52
N GLY A 420 6.79 -35.89 -2.47
CA GLY A 420 5.39 -35.56 -2.22
C GLY A 420 5.15 -34.05 -2.01
N ASN A 421 6.09 -33.22 -2.43
CA ASN A 421 5.87 -31.76 -2.45
C ASN A 421 5.17 -31.34 -3.74
N LEU A 422 4.17 -30.49 -3.61
CA LEU A 422 3.48 -29.89 -4.74
C LEU A 422 4.24 -28.64 -5.22
N ILE A 423 4.65 -28.64 -6.48
CA ILE A 423 5.48 -27.59 -7.05
C ILE A 423 4.63 -26.64 -7.88
N TYR A 424 4.54 -25.39 -7.43
CA TYR A 424 3.92 -24.29 -8.15
C TYR A 424 4.98 -23.59 -8.99
N LEU A 425 5.01 -23.90 -10.29
CA LEU A 425 5.90 -23.22 -11.23
C LEU A 425 5.38 -21.82 -11.51
N TYR A 426 6.26 -20.83 -11.57
CA TYR A 426 5.87 -19.46 -11.89
C TYR A 426 6.90 -18.73 -12.75
N THR A 427 6.44 -17.70 -13.43
CA THR A 427 7.26 -16.73 -14.18
C THR A 427 7.01 -15.32 -13.66
N THR A 428 8.04 -14.48 -13.71
CA THR A 428 7.93 -13.04 -13.42
C THR A 428 7.97 -12.18 -14.69
N ASN A 429 8.40 -12.78 -15.83
CA ASN A 429 8.43 -12.14 -17.12
C ASN A 429 8.27 -13.20 -18.23
N LYS A 430 7.10 -13.21 -18.86
CA LYS A 430 6.77 -14.21 -19.87
C LYS A 430 7.68 -14.17 -21.11
N ASP A 431 8.11 -12.98 -21.50
CA ASP A 431 8.93 -12.80 -22.70
C ASP A 431 10.38 -13.26 -22.47
N GLU A 432 10.97 -12.84 -21.36
CA GLU A 432 12.35 -13.21 -21.00
C GLU A 432 12.48 -14.70 -20.64
N GLN A 433 11.44 -15.29 -20.04
CA GLN A 433 11.44 -16.67 -19.59
C GLN A 433 10.70 -17.63 -20.53
N TYR A 434 10.43 -17.20 -21.76
CA TYR A 434 9.61 -17.94 -22.73
C TYR A 434 10.08 -19.37 -22.97
N SER A 435 11.40 -19.61 -23.14
CA SER A 435 11.97 -20.93 -23.40
C SER A 435 11.76 -21.89 -22.23
N TYR A 436 11.85 -21.41 -20.99
CA TYR A 436 11.60 -22.22 -19.77
C TYR A 436 10.12 -22.53 -19.61
N ILE A 437 9.26 -21.55 -19.90
CA ILE A 437 7.80 -21.75 -19.91
C ILE A 437 7.42 -22.80 -20.94
N GLN A 438 8.02 -22.77 -22.15
CA GLN A 438 7.73 -23.75 -23.17
C GLN A 438 8.19 -25.14 -22.76
N ALA A 439 9.38 -25.28 -22.18
CA ALA A 439 9.86 -26.56 -21.64
C ALA A 439 8.94 -27.13 -20.55
N ALA A 440 8.37 -26.27 -19.70
CA ALA A 440 7.38 -26.69 -18.72
C ALA A 440 6.08 -27.16 -19.38
N LYS A 441 5.59 -26.46 -20.39
CA LYS A 441 4.38 -26.81 -21.16
C LYS A 441 4.56 -28.13 -21.90
N ASP A 442 5.71 -28.39 -22.49
CA ASP A 442 6.02 -29.63 -23.20
C ASP A 442 5.97 -30.87 -22.28
N LYS A 443 6.22 -30.67 -20.97
CA LYS A 443 6.02 -31.68 -19.93
C LYS A 443 4.57 -31.73 -19.40
N GLY A 444 3.67 -30.89 -19.91
CA GLY A 444 2.29 -30.78 -19.45
C GLY A 444 2.14 -30.06 -18.11
N TYR A 445 3.12 -29.23 -17.71
CA TYR A 445 3.06 -28.44 -16.47
C TYR A 445 2.37 -27.09 -16.70
N SER A 446 1.66 -26.64 -15.69
CA SER A 446 1.08 -25.29 -15.64
C SER A 446 2.05 -24.32 -14.97
N VAL A 447 2.09 -23.09 -15.48
CA VAL A 447 2.99 -22.04 -14.98
C VAL A 447 2.15 -20.81 -14.62
N LEU A 448 2.34 -20.28 -13.41
CA LEU A 448 1.69 -19.05 -12.94
C LEU A 448 2.42 -17.80 -13.43
N GLU A 449 1.67 -16.74 -13.66
CA GLU A 449 2.19 -15.40 -13.89
C GLU A 449 2.23 -14.65 -12.55
N MET A 450 3.42 -14.39 -12.04
CA MET A 450 3.66 -13.69 -10.76
C MET A 450 4.61 -12.50 -11.00
N ASP A 451 4.07 -11.48 -11.65
CA ASP A 451 4.76 -10.28 -12.11
C ASP A 451 4.52 -9.06 -11.20
N GLY A 452 3.74 -9.23 -10.15
CA GLY A 452 3.36 -8.18 -9.21
C GLY A 452 4.42 -7.90 -8.15
N GLN A 453 4.46 -6.67 -7.66
CA GLN A 453 5.44 -6.23 -6.66
C GLN A 453 5.35 -6.97 -5.32
N LEU A 454 4.16 -7.46 -4.96
CA LEU A 454 3.94 -8.20 -3.71
C LEU A 454 4.06 -9.71 -3.88
N ASP A 455 4.22 -10.23 -5.10
CA ASP A 455 4.19 -11.67 -5.35
C ASP A 455 5.29 -12.43 -4.60
N VAL A 456 6.50 -11.89 -4.47
CA VAL A 456 7.60 -12.52 -3.72
C VAL A 456 7.23 -12.69 -2.24
N HIS A 457 6.62 -11.68 -1.63
CA HIS A 457 6.17 -11.73 -0.24
C HIS A 457 4.99 -12.69 -0.08
N LEU A 458 4.04 -12.65 -1.02
CA LEU A 458 2.90 -13.56 -1.04
C LEU A 458 3.34 -15.01 -1.17
N ILE A 459 4.28 -15.33 -2.06
CA ILE A 459 4.87 -16.64 -2.21
C ILE A 459 5.42 -17.14 -0.86
N GLY A 460 6.20 -16.31 -0.16
CA GLY A 460 6.75 -16.68 1.15
C GLY A 460 5.67 -17.00 2.19
N GLN A 461 4.56 -16.27 2.19
CA GLN A 461 3.42 -16.54 3.06
C GLN A 461 2.67 -17.81 2.64
N LEU A 462 2.43 -18.01 1.35
CA LEU A 462 1.72 -19.19 0.84
C LEU A 462 2.49 -20.48 1.11
N GLU A 463 3.82 -20.48 0.97
CA GLU A 463 4.66 -21.64 1.32
C GLU A 463 4.58 -22.01 2.80
N GLN A 464 4.35 -21.05 3.69
CA GLN A 464 4.12 -21.32 5.11
C GLN A 464 2.71 -21.86 5.39
N LYS A 465 1.71 -21.41 4.62
CA LYS A 465 0.30 -21.79 4.80
C LYS A 465 -0.08 -23.08 4.05
N PHE A 466 0.57 -23.38 2.93
CA PHE A 466 0.31 -24.56 2.11
C PHE A 466 1.24 -25.69 2.52
N GLU A 467 0.68 -26.75 3.10
CA GLU A 467 1.44 -27.93 3.48
C GLU A 467 2.12 -28.58 2.26
N LYS A 468 3.38 -28.94 2.41
CA LYS A 468 4.16 -29.64 1.38
C LYS A 468 4.07 -28.98 0.00
N SER A 469 4.14 -27.65 -0.04
CA SER A 469 4.08 -26.87 -1.28
C SER A 469 5.29 -25.98 -1.41
N ARG A 470 5.78 -25.82 -2.64
CA ARG A 470 6.90 -24.95 -2.97
C ARG A 470 6.58 -24.17 -4.23
N PHE A 471 6.96 -22.90 -4.25
CA PHE A 471 6.89 -22.06 -5.44
C PHE A 471 8.29 -21.94 -6.04
N VAL A 472 8.42 -22.28 -7.31
CA VAL A 472 9.71 -22.33 -7.99
C VAL A 472 9.61 -21.62 -9.34
N ARG A 473 10.52 -20.63 -9.58
CA ARG A 473 10.52 -19.92 -10.86
C ARG A 473 11.06 -20.84 -11.95
N VAL A 474 10.46 -20.78 -13.13
CA VAL A 474 10.73 -21.71 -14.25
C VAL A 474 12.18 -21.75 -14.70
N ASP A 475 12.97 -20.69 -14.45
CA ASP A 475 14.39 -20.58 -14.82
C ASP A 475 15.35 -20.84 -13.66
N SER A 476 14.84 -21.32 -12.51
CA SER A 476 15.70 -21.55 -11.34
C SER A 476 16.51 -22.85 -11.41
N ASP A 477 16.07 -23.79 -12.21
CA ASP A 477 16.81 -25.03 -12.53
C ASP A 477 16.29 -25.61 -13.86
N THR A 478 16.87 -26.75 -14.28
CA THR A 478 16.32 -27.49 -15.42
C THR A 478 14.96 -28.07 -15.06
N ILE A 479 14.08 -28.21 -16.04
CA ILE A 479 12.69 -28.63 -15.80
C ILE A 479 12.56 -29.95 -15.06
N ASP A 480 13.47 -30.90 -15.31
CA ASP A 480 13.49 -32.20 -14.66
C ASP A 480 13.97 -32.10 -13.19
N ASN A 481 14.78 -31.12 -12.84
CA ASN A 481 15.20 -30.81 -11.48
C ASN A 481 14.17 -30.00 -10.70
N LEU A 482 13.39 -29.14 -11.39
CA LEU A 482 12.32 -28.35 -10.75
C LEU A 482 11.24 -29.26 -10.17
N ILE A 483 10.86 -30.32 -10.90
CA ILE A 483 9.88 -31.32 -10.44
C ILE A 483 10.51 -32.70 -10.59
N ARG A 484 11.26 -33.12 -9.57
CA ARG A 484 11.96 -34.41 -9.56
C ARG A 484 10.97 -35.53 -9.37
N LYS A 485 10.65 -36.26 -10.44
CA LYS A 485 9.79 -37.46 -10.40
C LYS A 485 10.57 -38.75 -10.20
N GLU A 486 11.76 -38.83 -10.79
CA GLU A 486 12.66 -39.96 -10.72
C GLU A 486 14.06 -39.47 -10.37
N ASP A 487 14.99 -40.39 -10.11
CA ASP A 487 16.38 -40.02 -9.99
C ASP A 487 16.87 -39.51 -11.34
N SER A 488 17.57 -38.39 -11.37
CA SER A 488 18.08 -37.77 -12.60
C SER A 488 18.92 -38.77 -13.41
N ASN A 489 18.81 -38.70 -14.74
CA ASN A 489 19.68 -39.46 -15.65
C ASN A 489 21.14 -39.21 -15.26
N LYS A 490 21.92 -40.27 -15.14
CA LYS A 490 23.33 -40.13 -14.76
C LYS A 490 24.13 -39.55 -15.92
N VAL A 491 24.80 -38.46 -15.66
CA VAL A 491 25.82 -37.93 -16.54
C VAL A 491 26.93 -38.97 -16.75
N THR A 492 27.18 -39.32 -17.99
CA THR A 492 28.12 -40.41 -18.36
C THR A 492 29.56 -39.96 -18.48
N LEU A 493 29.84 -38.62 -18.35
CA LEU A 493 31.19 -38.08 -18.42
C LEU A 493 32.05 -38.53 -17.23
N SER A 494 33.33 -38.82 -17.51
CA SER A 494 34.33 -39.02 -16.46
C SER A 494 34.64 -37.71 -15.73
N GLU A 495 35.18 -37.78 -14.52
CA GLU A 495 35.58 -36.57 -13.78
C GLU A 495 36.65 -35.75 -14.53
N GLU A 496 37.52 -36.43 -15.29
CA GLU A 496 38.52 -35.74 -16.13
C GLU A 496 37.85 -34.95 -17.27
N GLN A 497 36.87 -35.57 -17.96
CA GLN A 497 36.08 -34.93 -19.00
C GLN A 497 35.26 -33.73 -18.45
N LYS A 498 34.66 -33.88 -17.27
CA LYS A 498 33.92 -32.79 -16.62
C LYS A 498 34.87 -31.63 -16.31
N MET A 499 36.05 -31.89 -15.73
CA MET A 499 37.03 -30.83 -15.44
C MET A 499 37.51 -30.14 -16.71
N ALA A 500 37.77 -30.86 -17.78
CA ALA A 500 38.21 -30.30 -19.06
C ALA A 500 37.08 -29.43 -19.64
N MET A 501 35.88 -29.91 -19.79
CA MET A 501 34.73 -29.16 -20.32
C MET A 501 34.37 -27.97 -19.46
N GLN A 502 34.49 -28.09 -18.13
CA GLN A 502 34.27 -26.95 -17.22
C GLN A 502 35.27 -25.80 -17.51
N GLU A 503 36.54 -26.12 -17.68
CA GLU A 503 37.56 -25.07 -17.97
C GLU A 503 37.39 -24.51 -19.39
N VAL A 504 37.11 -25.35 -20.39
CA VAL A 504 36.84 -24.93 -21.77
C VAL A 504 35.77 -23.86 -21.81
N PHE A 505 34.64 -24.08 -21.18
CA PHE A 505 33.55 -23.10 -21.18
C PHE A 505 33.85 -21.92 -20.26
N LYS A 506 34.33 -22.17 -19.02
CA LYS A 506 34.63 -21.13 -18.04
C LYS A 506 35.63 -20.11 -18.53
N SER A 507 36.67 -20.54 -19.24
CA SER A 507 37.72 -19.65 -19.77
C SER A 507 37.19 -18.63 -20.80
N GLN A 508 36.10 -18.94 -21.47
CA GLN A 508 35.48 -18.09 -22.50
C GLN A 508 34.27 -17.31 -21.98
N MET A 509 33.88 -17.48 -20.72
CA MET A 509 32.76 -16.72 -20.13
C MET A 509 33.09 -15.24 -20.04
N PRO A 510 32.15 -14.34 -20.44
CA PRO A 510 32.37 -12.91 -20.31
C PRO A 510 32.42 -12.48 -18.82
N LYS A 511 33.34 -11.55 -18.53
CA LYS A 511 33.36 -10.92 -17.20
C LYS A 511 32.31 -9.81 -17.15
N LEU A 512 31.13 -10.17 -16.66
CA LEU A 512 30.05 -9.21 -16.43
C LEU A 512 30.14 -8.64 -15.00
N ASN A 513 29.78 -7.36 -14.86
CA ASN A 513 29.83 -6.70 -13.55
C ASN A 513 28.86 -7.36 -12.56
N LYS A 514 29.37 -7.76 -11.40
CA LYS A 514 28.60 -8.44 -10.35
C LYS A 514 27.86 -9.70 -10.83
N THR A 515 28.49 -10.49 -11.71
CA THR A 515 27.91 -11.75 -12.20
C THR A 515 28.97 -12.84 -12.20
N GLU A 516 28.62 -14.02 -11.67
CA GLU A 516 29.45 -15.22 -11.65
C GLU A 516 28.73 -16.38 -12.35
N PHE A 517 29.48 -17.16 -13.13
CA PHE A 517 28.99 -18.33 -13.85
C PHE A 517 29.64 -19.60 -13.33
N TYR A 518 28.82 -20.60 -13.02
CA TYR A 518 29.26 -21.94 -12.62
C TYR A 518 28.83 -22.94 -13.69
N VAL A 519 29.80 -23.62 -14.31
CA VAL A 519 29.51 -24.65 -15.31
C VAL A 519 29.08 -25.93 -14.62
N THR A 520 27.89 -26.44 -15.00
CA THR A 520 27.28 -27.67 -14.49
C THR A 520 26.91 -28.62 -15.63
N PHE A 521 26.65 -29.85 -15.34
CA PHE A 521 26.39 -30.92 -16.31
C PHE A 521 25.08 -31.63 -16.01
N GLU A 522 24.25 -31.78 -17.04
CA GLU A 522 22.97 -32.49 -16.97
C GLU A 522 22.78 -33.37 -18.20
N ALA A 523 22.07 -34.46 -18.05
CA ALA A 523 21.69 -35.38 -19.14
C ALA A 523 20.21 -35.14 -19.47
N LEU A 524 19.93 -34.21 -20.41
CA LEU A 524 18.57 -33.72 -20.73
C LEU A 524 17.97 -34.34 -21.97
N GLY A 525 18.71 -35.28 -22.63
CA GLY A 525 18.32 -35.86 -23.90
C GLY A 525 18.80 -35.03 -25.14
N GLU A 526 18.84 -35.71 -26.29
CA GLU A 526 19.43 -35.15 -27.50
C GLU A 526 18.64 -34.00 -28.13
N ASN A 527 17.33 -33.90 -27.86
CA ASN A 527 16.43 -32.91 -28.40
C ASN A 527 16.26 -31.66 -27.53
N ALA A 528 16.79 -31.67 -26.31
CA ALA A 528 16.76 -30.51 -25.43
C ALA A 528 17.87 -29.50 -25.82
N ASN A 529 17.78 -28.28 -25.32
CA ASN A 529 18.78 -27.23 -25.60
C ASN A 529 20.20 -27.71 -25.23
N PRO A 530 21.23 -27.39 -26.05
CA PRO A 530 22.61 -27.78 -25.76
C PRO A 530 23.17 -27.13 -24.49
N VAL A 531 22.74 -25.90 -24.23
CA VAL A 531 23.17 -25.07 -23.10
C VAL A 531 21.99 -24.26 -22.59
N MET A 532 21.98 -23.97 -21.29
CA MET A 532 21.02 -23.06 -20.66
C MET A 532 21.63 -22.39 -19.42
N LEU A 533 21.07 -21.23 -19.05
CA LEU A 533 21.42 -20.57 -17.79
C LEU A 533 20.29 -20.77 -16.78
N THR A 534 20.64 -21.16 -15.57
CA THR A 534 19.65 -21.21 -14.47
C THR A 534 20.17 -20.39 -13.28
N GLN A 535 19.24 -19.86 -12.47
CA GLN A 535 19.58 -19.04 -11.32
C GLN A 535 18.94 -19.59 -10.06
N SER A 536 19.73 -19.94 -9.05
CA SER A 536 19.21 -20.48 -7.78
C SER A 536 18.07 -19.65 -7.20
N GLU A 537 16.92 -20.30 -6.96
CA GLU A 537 15.72 -19.69 -6.37
C GLU A 537 16.03 -19.00 -5.05
N TYR A 538 16.79 -19.65 -4.18
CA TYR A 538 17.16 -19.11 -2.87
C TYR A 538 17.96 -17.81 -2.97
N MET A 539 19.04 -17.81 -3.76
CA MET A 539 19.92 -16.64 -3.89
C MET A 539 19.16 -15.46 -4.51
N ARG A 540 18.34 -15.74 -5.51
CA ARG A 540 17.53 -14.72 -6.18
C ARG A 540 16.51 -14.08 -5.22
N ARG A 541 15.74 -14.88 -4.47
CA ARG A 541 14.76 -14.37 -3.50
C ARG A 541 15.42 -13.56 -2.40
N MET A 542 16.55 -14.03 -1.87
CA MET A 542 17.31 -13.29 -0.85
C MET A 542 17.71 -11.89 -1.37
N ARG A 543 18.10 -11.80 -2.61
CA ARG A 543 18.47 -10.53 -3.24
C ARG A 543 17.27 -9.62 -3.50
N GLU A 544 16.17 -10.15 -4.03
CA GLU A 544 14.94 -9.39 -4.23
C GLU A 544 14.39 -8.84 -2.90
N MET A 545 14.42 -9.63 -1.85
CA MET A 545 14.02 -9.18 -0.51
C MET A 545 14.97 -8.12 0.05
N SER A 546 16.28 -8.26 -0.18
CA SER A 546 17.26 -7.29 0.31
C SER A 546 17.14 -5.92 -0.37
N ALA A 547 16.73 -5.89 -1.63
CA ALA A 547 16.49 -4.64 -2.36
C ALA A 547 15.32 -3.82 -1.79
N MET A 548 14.39 -4.48 -1.10
CA MET A 548 13.21 -3.84 -0.49
C MET A 548 13.39 -3.47 0.99
N GLN A 549 14.41 -4.00 1.68
CA GLN A 549 14.66 -3.74 3.11
C GLN A 549 16.01 -3.08 3.34
N PRO A 550 16.07 -1.82 3.80
CA PRO A 550 17.33 -1.08 4.01
C PRO A 550 18.33 -1.73 4.97
N GLY A 551 17.89 -2.68 5.80
CA GLY A 551 18.74 -3.38 6.77
C GLY A 551 19.47 -4.63 6.21
N MET A 552 19.16 -5.09 5.00
CA MET A 552 19.73 -6.29 4.38
C MET A 552 20.67 -5.99 3.20
N SER A 553 21.32 -4.84 3.18
CA SER A 553 22.19 -4.36 2.07
C SER A 553 23.30 -5.35 1.68
N PHE A 554 23.76 -6.18 2.62
CA PHE A 554 24.80 -7.19 2.36
C PHE A 554 24.45 -8.15 1.22
N TYR A 555 23.21 -8.65 1.17
CA TYR A 555 22.76 -9.56 0.10
C TYR A 555 22.59 -8.84 -1.25
N GLY A 556 22.28 -7.55 -1.24
CA GLY A 556 22.19 -6.73 -2.47
C GLY A 556 23.54 -6.43 -3.12
N GLU A 557 24.67 -6.60 -2.38
CA GLU A 557 26.02 -6.42 -2.89
C GLU A 557 26.64 -7.72 -3.44
N MET A 558 26.03 -8.88 -3.15
CA MET A 558 26.52 -10.16 -3.67
C MET A 558 26.35 -10.25 -5.19
N PRO A 559 27.32 -10.90 -5.90
CA PRO A 559 27.18 -11.10 -7.33
C PRO A 559 26.00 -12.01 -7.67
N ASP A 560 25.41 -11.80 -8.84
CA ASP A 560 24.47 -12.72 -9.43
C ASP A 560 25.18 -14.02 -9.81
N SER A 561 24.69 -15.15 -9.27
CA SER A 561 25.25 -16.47 -9.55
C SER A 561 24.33 -17.22 -10.50
N PHE A 562 24.88 -17.61 -11.64
CA PHE A 562 24.17 -18.42 -12.64
C PHE A 562 24.87 -19.76 -12.84
N ASN A 563 24.07 -20.84 -12.96
CA ASN A 563 24.56 -22.11 -13.44
C ASN A 563 24.49 -22.13 -14.97
N PHE A 564 25.62 -22.33 -15.60
CA PHE A 564 25.72 -22.59 -17.03
C PHE A 564 25.65 -24.11 -17.22
N VAL A 565 24.46 -24.59 -17.57
CA VAL A 565 24.17 -26.01 -17.69
C VAL A 565 24.57 -26.50 -19.07
N LEU A 566 25.43 -27.51 -19.14
CA LEU A 566 25.79 -28.23 -20.34
C LEU A 566 24.96 -29.50 -20.44
N ASN A 567 24.19 -29.64 -21.52
CA ASN A 567 23.46 -30.90 -21.81
C ASN A 567 24.39 -31.92 -22.45
N THR A 568 24.84 -32.88 -21.65
CA THR A 568 25.82 -33.90 -22.07
C THR A 568 25.31 -34.87 -23.14
N ASP A 569 23.99 -34.94 -23.31
CA ASP A 569 23.40 -35.80 -24.34
C ASP A 569 23.35 -35.11 -25.73
N HIS A 570 23.43 -33.78 -25.78
CA HIS A 570 23.27 -33.04 -26.99
C HIS A 570 24.44 -33.21 -27.96
N PRO A 571 24.19 -33.43 -29.27
CA PRO A 571 25.25 -33.67 -30.27
C PRO A 571 26.36 -32.61 -30.33
N LEU A 572 26.00 -31.33 -30.14
CA LEU A 572 26.99 -30.22 -30.15
C LEU A 572 27.93 -30.30 -28.94
N ILE A 573 27.46 -30.70 -27.78
CA ILE A 573 28.30 -30.84 -26.58
C ILE A 573 29.22 -32.04 -26.73
N LYS A 574 28.70 -33.20 -27.22
CA LYS A 574 29.51 -34.37 -27.57
C LYS A 574 30.58 -34.05 -28.61
N LYS A 575 30.24 -33.21 -29.62
CA LYS A 575 31.18 -32.74 -30.63
C LYS A 575 32.32 -31.91 -30.00
N VAL A 576 32.02 -30.94 -29.13
CA VAL A 576 33.02 -30.11 -28.46
C VAL A 576 33.96 -30.98 -27.62
N LEU A 577 33.42 -31.96 -26.89
CA LEU A 577 34.23 -32.94 -26.10
C LEU A 577 35.19 -33.70 -26.99
N THR A 578 34.70 -34.29 -28.10
CA THR A 578 35.53 -35.06 -29.01
C THR A 578 36.61 -34.21 -29.66
N GLU A 579 36.31 -32.99 -30.05
CA GLU A 579 37.26 -32.03 -30.63
C GLU A 579 38.33 -31.57 -29.60
N GLU A 580 37.90 -31.42 -28.34
CA GLU A 580 38.82 -31.09 -27.22
C GLU A 580 39.80 -32.22 -26.99
N GLU A 581 39.32 -33.48 -26.83
CA GLU A 581 40.17 -34.65 -26.65
C GLU A 581 41.19 -34.78 -27.79
N GLN A 582 40.75 -34.62 -29.04
CA GLN A 582 41.66 -34.72 -30.22
C GLN A 582 42.74 -33.59 -30.22
N ALA A 583 42.42 -32.41 -29.78
CA ALA A 583 43.32 -31.27 -29.83
C ALA A 583 44.25 -31.18 -28.61
N CYS A 584 43.81 -31.65 -27.44
CA CYS A 584 44.49 -31.39 -26.18
C CYS A 584 45.15 -32.64 -25.55
N ASP A 585 44.71 -33.86 -25.90
CA ASP A 585 45.14 -35.11 -25.26
C ASP A 585 46.66 -35.29 -25.19
N GLU A 586 47.38 -35.03 -26.28
CA GLU A 586 48.84 -35.20 -26.30
C GLU A 586 49.55 -34.25 -25.34
N LYS A 587 49.04 -33.00 -25.15
CA LYS A 587 49.59 -32.00 -24.24
C LYS A 587 49.14 -32.26 -22.80
N LEU A 588 47.91 -32.76 -22.59
CA LEU A 588 47.34 -32.93 -21.27
C LEU A 588 47.79 -34.22 -20.56
N LYS A 589 48.02 -35.34 -21.29
CA LYS A 589 48.47 -36.61 -20.71
C LYS A 589 49.64 -36.52 -19.73
N PRO A 590 50.76 -35.85 -20.07
CA PRO A 590 51.88 -35.71 -19.12
C PRO A 590 51.50 -34.88 -17.90
N ILE A 591 50.79 -33.77 -18.09
CA ILE A 591 50.36 -32.86 -16.99
C ILE A 591 49.40 -33.59 -16.03
N LEU A 592 48.43 -34.32 -16.56
CA LEU A 592 47.48 -35.09 -15.76
C LEU A 592 48.15 -36.23 -14.99
N SER A 593 49.18 -36.87 -15.59
CA SER A 593 49.97 -37.89 -14.89
C SER A 593 50.72 -37.29 -13.71
N ASP A 594 51.34 -36.09 -13.91
CA ASP A 594 52.04 -35.41 -12.85
C ASP A 594 51.09 -34.93 -11.75
N ILE A 595 49.92 -34.40 -12.09
CA ILE A 595 48.88 -34.03 -11.13
C ILE A 595 48.50 -35.21 -10.26
N LYS A 596 48.21 -36.40 -10.85
CA LYS A 596 47.86 -37.61 -10.11
C LYS A 596 49.00 -38.01 -9.15
N GLY A 597 50.27 -37.90 -9.59
CA GLY A 597 51.40 -38.21 -8.72
C GLY A 597 51.52 -37.29 -7.51
N TRP A 598 51.31 -35.97 -7.74
CA TRP A 598 51.35 -34.98 -6.67
C TRP A 598 50.12 -35.01 -5.77
N GLU A 599 48.92 -35.37 -6.26
CA GLU A 599 47.71 -35.60 -5.46
C GLU A 599 47.88 -36.81 -4.54
N ALA A 600 48.51 -37.92 -5.02
CA ALA A 600 48.84 -39.06 -4.17
C ALA A 600 49.78 -38.63 -3.03
N ARG A 601 50.86 -37.88 -3.36
CA ARG A 601 51.76 -37.30 -2.34
C ARG A 601 51.06 -36.40 -1.34
N GLN A 602 50.14 -35.56 -1.80
CA GLN A 602 49.35 -34.68 -0.92
C GLN A 602 48.47 -35.49 0.03
N ALA A 603 47.86 -36.58 -0.46
CA ALA A 603 47.04 -37.49 0.33
C ALA A 603 47.87 -38.17 1.43
N ASP A 604 49.04 -38.70 1.08
CA ASP A 604 49.96 -39.30 2.05
C ASP A 604 50.40 -38.31 3.14
N LEU A 605 50.72 -37.07 2.77
CA LEU A 605 51.08 -36.02 3.72
C LEU A 605 49.91 -35.65 4.65
N ARG A 606 48.72 -35.55 4.09
CA ARG A 606 47.50 -35.27 4.88
C ARG A 606 47.20 -36.39 5.85
N GLU A 607 47.31 -37.65 5.43
CA GLU A 607 47.12 -38.83 6.29
C GLU A 607 48.16 -38.85 7.41
N ALA A 608 49.43 -38.54 7.10
CA ALA A 608 50.52 -38.49 8.12
C ALA A 608 50.25 -37.36 9.15
N GLN A 609 49.80 -36.21 8.68
CA GLN A 609 49.49 -35.05 9.55
C GLN A 609 48.24 -35.29 10.39
N SER A 610 47.20 -35.97 9.86
CA SER A 610 45.94 -36.28 10.56
C SER A 610 46.13 -37.17 11.78
N LYS A 611 47.21 -37.94 11.86
CA LYS A 611 47.56 -38.81 12.97
C LYS A 611 48.34 -38.08 14.09
N LYS A 612 48.65 -36.81 13.93
CA LYS A 612 49.40 -35.94 14.86
C LYS A 612 48.55 -34.82 15.38
N LYS A 613 48.91 -34.29 16.56
CA LYS A 613 48.38 -33.03 17.03
C LYS A 613 49.04 -31.86 16.31
N GLU A 614 48.42 -30.73 16.30
CA GLU A 614 48.88 -29.54 15.54
C GLU A 614 50.28 -29.08 15.99
N ASP A 615 50.62 -29.22 17.26
CA ASP A 615 51.93 -28.93 17.86
C ASP A 615 52.99 -30.02 17.59
N GLU A 616 52.60 -31.17 17.15
CA GLU A 616 53.47 -32.28 16.77
C GLU A 616 53.85 -32.27 15.26
N ILE A 617 53.20 -31.43 14.46
CA ILE A 617 53.51 -31.30 13.02
C ILE A 617 54.74 -30.43 12.89
N THR A 618 55.81 -31.02 12.36
CA THR A 618 57.11 -30.34 12.19
C THR A 618 57.06 -29.24 11.12
N ALA A 619 57.98 -28.27 11.23
CA ALA A 619 58.12 -27.22 10.24
C ALA A 619 58.39 -27.77 8.82
N GLN A 620 59.16 -28.85 8.72
CA GLN A 620 59.44 -29.52 7.46
C GLN A 620 58.19 -30.16 6.84
N GLU A 621 57.33 -30.79 7.61
CA GLU A 621 56.07 -31.35 7.12
C GLU A 621 55.09 -30.27 6.63
N LYS A 622 55.09 -29.09 7.27
CA LYS A 622 54.30 -27.93 6.81
C LYS A 622 54.86 -27.38 5.50
N GLU A 623 56.17 -27.30 5.40
CA GLU A 623 56.85 -26.84 4.18
C GLU A 623 56.61 -27.82 3.02
N ASP A 624 56.77 -29.12 3.24
CA ASP A 624 56.50 -30.16 2.24
C ASP A 624 55.04 -30.13 1.74
N MET A 625 54.09 -29.91 2.61
CA MET A 625 52.67 -29.72 2.24
C MET A 625 52.51 -28.44 1.40
N THR A 626 53.12 -27.32 1.79
CA THR A 626 53.07 -26.07 1.07
C THR A 626 53.64 -26.20 -0.33
N ASN A 627 54.81 -26.84 -0.44
CA ASN A 627 55.48 -27.06 -1.72
C ASN A 627 54.68 -27.99 -2.63
N THR A 628 54.04 -29.01 -2.05
CA THR A 628 53.16 -29.94 -2.79
C THR A 628 51.92 -29.21 -3.31
N ASN A 629 51.30 -28.34 -2.51
CA ASN A 629 50.16 -27.51 -2.95
C ASN A 629 50.55 -26.57 -4.06
N HIS A 630 51.68 -25.87 -3.90
CA HIS A 630 52.18 -24.95 -4.92
C HIS A 630 52.44 -25.67 -6.27
N LYS A 631 53.01 -26.85 -6.22
CA LYS A 631 53.29 -27.65 -7.44
C LYS A 631 52.00 -28.14 -8.10
N LEU A 632 51.02 -28.54 -7.30
CA LEU A 632 49.68 -28.86 -7.83
C LEU A 632 48.99 -27.69 -8.49
N ASP A 633 49.10 -26.49 -7.89
CA ASP A 633 48.49 -25.29 -8.44
C ASP A 633 49.17 -24.87 -9.76
N GLU A 634 50.49 -24.96 -9.85
CA GLU A 634 51.23 -24.74 -11.11
C GLU A 634 50.78 -25.70 -12.22
N LEU A 635 50.65 -27.00 -11.92
CA LEU A 635 50.25 -28.00 -12.89
C LEU A 635 48.79 -27.84 -13.33
N ARG A 636 47.91 -27.46 -12.41
CA ARG A 636 46.53 -27.18 -12.71
C ARG A 636 46.43 -25.90 -13.59
N GLU A 637 47.25 -24.89 -13.35
CA GLU A 637 47.28 -23.69 -14.18
C GLU A 637 47.79 -24.00 -15.60
N GLN A 638 48.83 -24.85 -15.74
CA GLN A 638 49.29 -25.36 -17.03
C GLN A 638 48.22 -26.12 -17.80
N ARG A 639 47.49 -27.01 -17.11
CA ARG A 639 46.34 -27.71 -17.70
C ARG A 639 45.28 -26.72 -18.19
N ASN A 640 44.90 -25.77 -17.34
CA ASN A 640 43.86 -24.79 -17.65
C ASN A 640 44.28 -23.88 -18.82
N GLN A 641 45.54 -23.52 -18.93
CA GLN A 641 46.07 -22.77 -20.05
C GLN A 641 45.91 -23.52 -21.39
N VAL A 642 46.24 -24.83 -21.43
CA VAL A 642 46.09 -25.63 -22.65
C VAL A 642 44.64 -25.69 -23.09
N LEU A 643 43.69 -25.87 -22.12
CA LEU A 643 42.26 -25.91 -22.39
C LEU A 643 41.71 -24.56 -22.84
N ALA A 644 42.18 -23.47 -22.24
CA ALA A 644 41.75 -22.10 -22.59
C ALA A 644 42.24 -21.71 -23.99
N GLU A 645 43.48 -22.10 -24.39
CA GLU A 645 43.99 -21.88 -25.76
C GLU A 645 43.13 -22.59 -26.81
N TYR A 646 42.74 -23.85 -26.55
CA TYR A 646 41.82 -24.59 -27.42
C TYR A 646 40.46 -23.88 -27.47
N ALA A 647 39.89 -23.55 -26.34
CA ALA A 647 38.55 -22.91 -26.23
C ALA A 647 38.50 -21.60 -27.01
N GLY A 648 39.57 -20.77 -26.94
CA GLY A 648 39.69 -19.49 -27.64
C GLY A 648 39.69 -19.64 -29.19
N THR A 649 40.02 -20.80 -29.70
CA THR A 649 40.03 -21.09 -31.17
C THR A 649 38.75 -21.79 -31.61
N ASN A 650 37.94 -22.34 -30.69
CA ASN A 650 36.74 -23.12 -31.01
C ASN A 650 35.52 -22.21 -31.14
N LYS A 651 35.06 -21.96 -32.37
CA LYS A 651 33.90 -21.11 -32.64
C LYS A 651 32.60 -21.69 -32.04
N THR A 652 32.46 -23.01 -31.91
CA THR A 652 31.27 -23.65 -31.36
C THR A 652 31.11 -23.34 -29.87
N VAL A 653 32.20 -23.34 -29.09
CA VAL A 653 32.21 -22.97 -27.67
C VAL A 653 31.70 -21.54 -27.47
N SER A 654 32.31 -20.58 -28.19
CA SER A 654 31.85 -19.17 -28.12
C SER A 654 30.39 -18.99 -28.55
N GLN A 655 29.95 -19.73 -29.57
CA GLN A 655 28.58 -19.64 -30.06
C GLN A 655 27.57 -20.20 -29.05
N LEU A 656 27.89 -21.30 -28.37
CA LEU A 656 27.05 -21.89 -27.34
C LEU A 656 26.93 -20.99 -26.10
N ILE A 657 28.04 -20.35 -25.68
CA ILE A 657 28.02 -19.39 -24.58
C ILE A 657 27.09 -18.20 -24.93
N ASP A 658 27.30 -17.62 -26.09
CA ASP A 658 26.50 -16.46 -26.51
C ASP A 658 25.02 -16.83 -26.72
N LEU A 659 24.73 -18.06 -27.17
CA LEU A 659 23.35 -18.56 -27.28
C LEU A 659 22.62 -18.60 -25.92
N ALA A 660 23.30 -19.08 -24.88
CA ALA A 660 22.75 -19.13 -23.53
C ALA A 660 22.55 -17.72 -22.95
N LEU A 661 23.51 -16.81 -23.19
CA LEU A 661 23.42 -15.40 -22.76
C LEU A 661 22.31 -14.66 -23.49
N LEU A 662 22.12 -14.92 -24.81
CA LEU A 662 21.06 -14.32 -25.62
C LEU A 662 19.69 -14.77 -25.09
N GLY A 663 19.53 -16.07 -24.82
CA GLY A 663 18.27 -16.62 -24.28
C GLY A 663 17.86 -16.05 -22.92
N ASN A 664 18.77 -15.41 -22.20
CA ASN A 664 18.53 -14.74 -20.92
C ASN A 664 18.62 -13.20 -20.98
N GLY A 665 18.62 -12.62 -22.21
CA GLY A 665 18.68 -11.16 -22.39
C GLY A 665 20.00 -10.52 -21.95
N MET A 666 21.05 -11.31 -21.70
CA MET A 666 22.35 -10.86 -21.20
C MET A 666 23.34 -10.52 -22.35
N LEU A 667 23.06 -10.91 -23.58
CA LEU A 667 23.88 -10.63 -24.75
C LEU A 667 23.43 -9.32 -25.41
N LYS A 668 24.28 -8.28 -25.37
CA LYS A 668 23.95 -6.93 -25.85
C LYS A 668 25.14 -6.29 -26.57
N GLY A 669 24.87 -5.24 -27.34
CA GLY A 669 25.89 -4.39 -27.94
C GLY A 669 26.82 -5.13 -28.89
N GLU A 670 28.13 -4.95 -28.72
CA GLU A 670 29.17 -5.52 -29.58
C GLU A 670 29.16 -7.06 -29.57
N ALA A 671 28.95 -7.68 -28.41
CA ALA A 671 28.90 -9.14 -28.27
C ALA A 671 27.75 -9.73 -29.09
N LEU A 672 26.56 -9.11 -29.09
CA LEU A 672 25.44 -9.51 -29.92
C LEU A 672 25.76 -9.37 -31.42
N SER A 673 26.44 -8.30 -31.83
CA SER A 673 26.88 -8.11 -33.23
C SER A 673 27.85 -9.19 -33.68
N GLN A 674 28.81 -9.55 -32.82
CA GLN A 674 29.77 -10.64 -33.09
C GLN A 674 29.08 -12.01 -33.14
N PHE A 675 28.13 -12.26 -32.26
CA PHE A 675 27.32 -13.48 -32.29
C PHE A 675 26.57 -13.62 -33.63
N ILE A 676 25.91 -12.58 -34.09
CA ILE A 676 25.18 -12.57 -35.35
C ILE A 676 26.18 -12.87 -36.51
N LYS A 677 27.33 -12.22 -36.52
CA LYS A 677 28.34 -12.44 -37.57
C LYS A 677 28.83 -13.89 -37.59
N ARG A 678 29.18 -14.49 -36.43
CA ARG A 678 29.54 -15.90 -36.34
C ARG A 678 28.43 -16.82 -36.75
N SER A 679 27.17 -16.51 -36.37
CA SER A 679 25.99 -17.31 -36.77
C SER A 679 25.86 -17.37 -38.29
N VAL A 680 26.05 -16.26 -38.99
CA VAL A 680 26.03 -16.21 -40.46
C VAL A 680 27.13 -17.05 -41.07
N GLU A 681 28.38 -16.97 -40.52
CA GLU A 681 29.50 -17.79 -40.94
C GLU A 681 29.29 -19.30 -40.71
N LEU A 682 28.54 -19.70 -39.70
CA LEU A 682 28.23 -21.12 -39.41
C LEU A 682 27.11 -21.69 -40.26
N ILE A 683 26.23 -20.86 -40.83
CA ILE A 683 25.12 -21.27 -41.68
C ILE A 683 25.54 -21.34 -43.15
N GLY A 684 26.50 -20.51 -43.59
CA GLY A 684 26.97 -20.44 -44.99
C GLY A 684 28.17 -21.29 -45.23
#